data_094bf4bbc97aabe1dd42fef8ae125e01
#
_entry.id   094bf4bbc97aabe1dd42fef8ae125e01
#
_cell.length_a   1.000
_cell.length_b   1.000
_cell.length_c   1.000
_cell.angle_alpha   90.00
_cell.angle_beta   90.00
_cell.angle_gamma   90.00
#
_symmetry.space_group_name_H-M   'P 1'
#
loop_
_entity.id
_entity.type
_entity.pdbx_description
1 polymer ?
#
loop_
_entity_poly.entity_id
_entity_poly.type
_entity_poly.pdbx_seq_one_letter_code
_entity_poly.pdbx_strand_id
1 'polypeptide(L)'
;MPQVDPELFDRGQFQAELALKASPIAAFKKAIRQAREVLDGRFRSGRDIRRLIEDRAWFVDNILQQAWNQFDWSEEADIALVAVGGYGRGELHPYSDIDLLILLESSDHETFRDSIERFLTLLWDIGLEVGQSVRSIEECAEQARGDLTIITNLMESRTVAGPERLRKRMLEVTSTANMWPSKEFFLAKRAEQKARHHKYNDTEYNLEPNVKGSPGGLRDIQTILWVARRQYGTLNLHALAGEGFLLESENNLLASSQEFLWKVRYALHMLAGRAEDRLLFDHQRSIAGLLGFKDSDAKLAIERFMQKYYRVVMSIAELSDLIIQHFEEVILADDVGSVTLPVNSRFQLHDGYIEATHANVFKRTPFAMLEIFVLMAQNPEIKGVRADTIRLLREHRHLIDDDFRNDIRNTSLFIELFKCEIGIHRNLRRMNRYGILGRYLPEFGHIVGQMQHDLFHIYTVDAHTLNLIKHLRKLQYTPVSEKFPLASKLMGQLPKPELIYLAGLYHDIGKGRHGDHSDLGAIDAEAFCQRHQLPVWDSRLIVWLVQNHLVMSTTAQRKDLSDPQVIHDFAQLVGDQTHLDYLYVLTVADINATNPSLWNSWRASLLRQLFTETKRALRRGLENPLDREEQIRQTQSAALDILVRAGTDPDDVEQLWSQLGDDYFLRHTAGDVAWHSDAILQQPVDGGPLVLIKETTQREFEGGTQIFIYAPDQHDFFAVTVAAMDQLNLNIHDARIITSSSQFTLDTYIVLDNDGGSIGDNPVRVKAIREGLTEALRNPDDYPTIIQRRVPRQLKHFAFAPQVTIHNDAQRPVTILELSAPDRPGLLARIGKIFLEFDLSLQNAKIATLGERVEDVFFITDADNHPLSDPQLCSRLQDAIVDQLSVSQAQGVELSRLSI
;
A
#
# COMPACT_ATOMS: atom_id res chain seq x y z
N MET A 1 7.83 40.43 -18.48
CA MET A 1 9.07 39.82 -19.02
C MET A 1 9.84 39.24 -17.86
N PRO A 2 10.37 38.00 -17.94
CA PRO A 2 11.25 37.49 -16.88
C PRO A 2 12.43 38.44 -16.76
N GLN A 3 12.80 38.74 -15.52
CA GLN A 3 13.91 39.63 -15.20
C GLN A 3 15.20 38.96 -15.66
N VAL A 4 16.03 39.66 -16.46
CA VAL A 4 17.34 39.14 -16.91
C VAL A 4 18.15 38.73 -15.67
N ASP A 5 18.56 37.48 -15.56
CA ASP A 5 19.36 36.93 -14.47
C ASP A 5 20.77 36.56 -14.95
N PRO A 6 21.73 37.51 -14.86
CA PRO A 6 23.07 37.29 -15.33
C PRO A 6 23.85 36.19 -14.58
N GLU A 7 23.47 35.90 -13.33
CA GLU A 7 24.07 34.81 -12.56
C GLU A 7 23.67 33.45 -13.15
N LEU A 8 22.44 33.33 -13.66
CA LEU A 8 21.94 32.13 -14.28
C LEU A 8 22.43 31.99 -15.74
N PHE A 9 22.39 33.07 -16.52
CA PHE A 9 22.87 33.13 -17.91
C PHE A 9 23.25 34.53 -18.34
N ASP A 10 24.54 34.75 -18.54
CA ASP A 10 25.06 35.98 -19.15
C ASP A 10 25.22 35.77 -20.66
N ARG A 11 24.28 36.37 -21.41
CA ARG A 11 24.22 36.26 -22.88
C ARG A 11 25.46 36.87 -23.55
N GLY A 12 26.00 37.98 -23.01
CA GLY A 12 27.17 38.66 -23.56
C GLY A 12 28.42 37.82 -23.41
N GLN A 13 28.67 37.26 -22.22
CA GLN A 13 29.75 36.36 -21.94
C GLN A 13 29.65 35.08 -22.80
N PHE A 14 28.47 34.52 -22.92
CA PHE A 14 28.23 33.31 -23.72
C PHE A 14 28.52 33.54 -25.19
N GLN A 15 28.09 34.67 -25.75
CA GLN A 15 28.40 35.04 -27.17
C GLN A 15 29.88 35.27 -27.37
N ALA A 16 30.57 35.88 -26.43
CA ALA A 16 32.05 36.06 -26.47
C ALA A 16 32.75 34.70 -26.47
N GLU A 17 32.30 33.75 -25.66
CA GLU A 17 32.88 32.38 -25.66
C GLU A 17 32.61 31.65 -26.99
N LEU A 18 31.48 31.81 -27.63
CA LEU A 18 31.18 31.25 -28.94
C LEU A 18 32.11 31.85 -30.01
N ALA A 19 32.40 33.16 -29.95
CA ALA A 19 33.24 33.85 -30.92
C ALA A 19 34.72 33.46 -30.84
N LEU A 20 35.20 32.96 -29.71
CA LEU A 20 36.59 32.55 -29.49
C LEU A 20 37.00 31.25 -30.20
N LYS A 21 36.19 30.70 -31.12
CA LYS A 21 36.43 29.47 -31.91
C LYS A 21 36.62 28.21 -31.07
N ALA A 22 36.36 28.22 -29.77
CA ALA A 22 36.18 26.99 -29.00
C ALA A 22 34.99 26.21 -29.59
N SER A 23 34.99 24.89 -29.46
CA SER A 23 33.86 24.08 -29.94
C SER A 23 32.54 24.64 -29.38
N PRO A 24 31.57 25.04 -30.22
CA PRO A 24 30.27 25.54 -29.74
C PRO A 24 29.59 24.60 -28.74
N ILE A 25 29.70 23.29 -28.97
CA ILE A 25 29.16 22.24 -28.09
C ILE A 25 29.69 22.36 -26.66
N ALA A 26 31.03 22.64 -26.52
CA ALA A 26 31.63 22.79 -25.20
C ALA A 26 31.10 24.00 -24.42
N ALA A 27 30.87 25.13 -25.11
CA ALA A 27 30.32 26.34 -24.50
C ALA A 27 28.85 26.10 -24.01
N PHE A 28 28.03 25.46 -24.83
CA PHE A 28 26.68 25.08 -24.44
C PHE A 28 26.65 24.13 -23.24
N LYS A 29 27.45 23.05 -23.25
CA LYS A 29 27.56 22.09 -22.12
C LYS A 29 27.99 22.76 -20.83
N LYS A 30 28.96 23.69 -20.92
CA LYS A 30 29.41 24.47 -19.75
C LYS A 30 28.28 25.32 -19.18
N ALA A 31 27.57 26.08 -20.02
CA ALA A 31 26.45 26.91 -19.59
C ALA A 31 25.29 26.08 -18.93
N ILE A 32 24.92 24.95 -19.54
CA ILE A 32 23.89 24.05 -19.02
C ILE A 32 24.28 23.50 -17.64
N ARG A 33 25.52 23.08 -17.46
CA ARG A 33 26.02 22.59 -16.16
C ARG A 33 26.02 23.68 -15.10
N GLN A 34 26.54 24.87 -15.42
CA GLN A 34 26.56 26.02 -14.49
C GLN A 34 25.15 26.42 -14.06
N ALA A 35 24.23 26.55 -14.99
CA ALA A 35 22.86 26.87 -14.68
C ALA A 35 22.19 25.82 -13.76
N ARG A 36 22.48 24.54 -13.96
CA ARG A 36 22.00 23.48 -13.09
C ARG A 36 22.52 23.66 -11.66
N GLU A 37 23.82 23.87 -11.50
CA GLU A 37 24.44 24.08 -10.18
C GLU A 37 23.85 25.30 -9.45
N VAL A 38 23.62 26.40 -10.15
CA VAL A 38 22.99 27.62 -9.61
C VAL A 38 21.56 27.32 -9.17
N LEU A 39 20.75 26.69 -10.03
CA LEU A 39 19.35 26.40 -9.72
C LEU A 39 19.21 25.41 -8.56
N ASP A 40 20.02 24.35 -8.51
CA ASP A 40 20.02 23.37 -7.42
C ASP A 40 20.49 24.02 -6.09
N GLY A 41 21.44 24.94 -6.14
CA GLY A 41 21.87 25.75 -5.00
C GLY A 41 20.75 26.65 -4.49
N ARG A 42 20.03 27.32 -5.39
CA ARG A 42 18.86 28.16 -5.08
C ARG A 42 17.71 27.33 -4.46
N PHE A 43 17.46 26.13 -4.96
CA PHE A 43 16.48 25.22 -4.36
C PHE A 43 16.83 24.85 -2.91
N ARG A 44 18.09 24.46 -2.67
CA ARG A 44 18.60 24.12 -1.33
C ARG A 44 18.54 25.30 -0.34
N SER A 45 18.70 26.53 -0.84
CA SER A 45 18.56 27.75 -0.04
C SER A 45 17.10 28.15 0.24
N GLY A 46 16.11 27.40 -0.27
CA GLY A 46 14.68 27.63 -0.03
C GLY A 46 14.06 28.72 -0.90
N ARG A 47 14.65 29.01 -2.09
CA ARG A 47 14.05 29.95 -3.05
C ARG A 47 12.65 29.46 -3.47
N ASP A 48 11.80 30.41 -3.81
CA ASP A 48 10.46 30.13 -4.30
C ASP A 48 10.46 29.18 -5.49
N ILE A 49 9.66 28.11 -5.43
CA ILE A 49 9.67 27.01 -6.41
C ILE A 49 9.12 27.44 -7.76
N ARG A 50 8.08 28.31 -7.79
CA ARG A 50 7.50 28.83 -9.03
C ARG A 50 8.57 29.58 -9.82
N ARG A 51 9.31 30.44 -9.11
CA ARG A 51 10.42 31.17 -9.69
C ARG A 51 11.49 30.27 -10.25
N LEU A 52 11.85 29.19 -9.53
CA LEU A 52 12.89 28.23 -9.97
C LEU A 52 12.55 27.50 -11.28
N ILE A 53 11.30 27.07 -11.43
CA ILE A 53 10.86 26.37 -12.65
C ILE A 53 10.71 27.36 -13.83
N GLU A 54 10.28 28.60 -13.56
CA GLU A 54 10.24 29.68 -14.56
C GLU A 54 11.65 30.12 -14.98
N ASP A 55 12.56 30.31 -14.02
CA ASP A 55 13.97 30.66 -14.27
C ASP A 55 14.65 29.58 -15.13
N ARG A 56 14.35 28.29 -14.87
CA ARG A 56 14.85 27.19 -15.71
C ARG A 56 14.27 27.23 -17.12
N ALA A 57 12.98 27.46 -17.27
CA ALA A 57 12.35 27.59 -18.60
C ALA A 57 12.95 28.77 -19.37
N TRP A 58 13.15 29.92 -18.69
CA TRP A 58 13.80 31.10 -19.26
C TRP A 58 15.24 30.80 -19.70
N PHE A 59 16.02 30.09 -18.89
CA PHE A 59 17.38 29.67 -19.24
C PHE A 59 17.37 28.79 -20.50
N VAL A 60 16.49 27.80 -20.56
CA VAL A 60 16.38 26.90 -21.73
C VAL A 60 15.94 27.68 -22.98
N ASP A 61 15.03 28.64 -22.83
CA ASP A 61 14.66 29.56 -23.94
C ASP A 61 15.89 30.27 -24.54
N ASN A 62 16.75 30.82 -23.67
CA ASN A 62 17.97 31.49 -24.14
C ASN A 62 18.92 30.53 -24.83
N ILE A 63 19.13 29.33 -24.28
CA ILE A 63 19.98 28.29 -24.89
C ILE A 63 19.44 27.88 -26.27
N LEU A 64 18.13 27.64 -26.38
CA LEU A 64 17.49 27.27 -27.65
C LEU A 64 17.55 28.41 -28.69
N GLN A 65 17.35 29.67 -28.28
CA GLN A 65 17.49 30.82 -29.15
C GLN A 65 18.94 30.96 -29.65
N GLN A 66 19.95 30.78 -28.77
CA GLN A 66 21.37 30.80 -29.18
C GLN A 66 21.71 29.63 -30.13
N ALA A 67 21.14 28.43 -29.89
CA ALA A 67 21.32 27.30 -30.79
C ALA A 67 20.61 27.52 -32.13
N TRP A 68 19.39 28.04 -32.13
CA TRP A 68 18.61 28.37 -33.32
C TRP A 68 19.39 29.37 -34.21
N ASN A 69 19.97 30.42 -33.62
CA ASN A 69 20.74 31.46 -34.30
C ASN A 69 22.09 30.98 -34.91
N GLN A 70 22.50 29.70 -34.67
CA GLN A 70 23.67 29.13 -35.35
C GLN A 70 23.34 28.66 -36.77
N PHE A 71 22.10 28.69 -37.20
CA PHE A 71 21.62 28.21 -38.47
C PHE A 71 21.00 29.37 -39.26
N ASP A 72 21.16 29.32 -40.57
CA ASP A 72 20.55 30.32 -41.47
C ASP A 72 19.11 29.91 -41.79
N TRP A 73 18.18 30.64 -41.21
CA TRP A 73 16.76 30.57 -41.52
C TRP A 73 16.44 31.82 -42.32
N SER A 74 16.19 31.76 -43.62
CA SER A 74 15.95 32.93 -44.44
C SER A 74 15.08 34.03 -43.77
N GLU A 75 15.32 35.33 -44.05
CA GLU A 75 14.65 36.45 -43.36
C GLU A 75 13.12 36.44 -43.43
N GLU A 76 12.54 35.77 -44.41
CA GLU A 76 11.07 35.56 -44.57
C GLU A 76 10.65 34.14 -44.16
N ALA A 77 11.40 33.49 -43.24
CA ALA A 77 11.23 32.09 -42.94
C ALA A 77 9.82 31.76 -42.43
N ASP A 78 9.17 30.82 -43.13
CA ASP A 78 7.91 30.22 -42.73
C ASP A 78 8.11 29.02 -41.76
N ILE A 79 9.02 29.22 -40.83
CA ILE A 79 9.40 28.23 -39.80
C ILE A 79 9.54 28.90 -38.42
N ALA A 80 9.03 28.23 -37.40
CA ALA A 80 9.13 28.68 -36.01
C ALA A 80 9.45 27.52 -35.05
N LEU A 81 10.24 27.79 -34.02
CA LEU A 81 10.46 26.90 -32.90
C LEU A 81 9.44 27.20 -31.80
N VAL A 82 8.64 26.21 -31.46
CA VAL A 82 7.49 26.35 -30.53
C VAL A 82 7.68 25.37 -29.39
N ALA A 83 7.67 25.86 -28.15
CA ALA A 83 7.59 25.05 -26.94
C ALA A 83 6.14 24.54 -26.77
N VAL A 84 5.96 23.28 -26.46
CA VAL A 84 4.65 22.67 -26.23
C VAL A 84 4.62 21.93 -24.88
N GLY A 85 3.45 21.48 -24.44
CA GLY A 85 3.29 20.75 -23.20
C GLY A 85 3.77 21.54 -21.96
N GLY A 86 4.44 20.85 -21.02
CA GLY A 86 4.96 21.45 -19.78
C GLY A 86 5.93 22.60 -20.03
N TYR A 87 6.80 22.47 -21.03
CA TYR A 87 7.72 23.53 -21.43
C TYR A 87 6.99 24.71 -22.08
N GLY A 88 5.93 24.43 -22.81
CA GLY A 88 5.07 25.48 -23.39
C GLY A 88 4.39 26.36 -22.33
N ARG A 89 4.03 25.79 -21.16
CA ARG A 89 3.52 26.54 -19.99
C ARG A 89 4.59 27.31 -19.22
N GLY A 90 5.88 27.13 -19.54
CA GLY A 90 6.97 27.69 -18.77
C GLY A 90 7.25 26.92 -17.48
N GLU A 91 6.74 25.71 -17.33
CA GLU A 91 6.91 24.83 -16.17
C GLU A 91 7.97 23.76 -16.48
N LEU A 92 9.25 24.03 -16.20
CA LEU A 92 10.32 23.10 -16.50
C LEU A 92 11.05 22.66 -15.23
N HIS A 93 10.85 21.39 -14.84
CA HIS A 93 11.59 20.77 -13.75
C HIS A 93 12.96 20.25 -14.18
N PRO A 94 13.92 20.01 -13.25
CA PRO A 94 15.17 19.34 -13.60
C PRO A 94 14.91 18.03 -14.35
N TYR A 95 15.70 17.74 -15.36
CA TYR A 95 15.61 16.51 -16.17
C TYR A 95 14.24 16.23 -16.83
N SER A 96 13.32 17.21 -16.85
CA SER A 96 12.09 17.07 -17.63
C SER A 96 12.38 17.22 -19.11
N ASP A 97 11.67 16.46 -19.95
CA ASP A 97 11.73 16.57 -21.40
C ASP A 97 11.42 17.99 -21.85
N ILE A 98 12.16 18.48 -22.84
CA ILE A 98 11.96 19.75 -23.50
C ILE A 98 11.14 19.48 -24.77
N ASP A 99 9.81 19.60 -24.67
CA ASP A 99 8.89 19.32 -25.78
C ASP A 99 8.92 20.47 -26.79
N LEU A 100 9.36 20.19 -28.02
CA LEU A 100 9.51 21.15 -29.11
C LEU A 100 8.67 20.76 -30.33
N LEU A 101 8.01 21.75 -30.90
CA LEU A 101 7.40 21.68 -32.21
C LEU A 101 8.13 22.65 -33.16
N ILE A 102 8.75 22.12 -34.19
CA ILE A 102 9.20 22.91 -35.33
C ILE A 102 8.00 23.07 -36.26
N LEU A 103 7.44 24.27 -36.26
CA LEU A 103 6.20 24.59 -36.95
C LEU A 103 6.49 25.26 -38.29
N LEU A 104 5.97 24.68 -39.36
CA LEU A 104 6.11 25.14 -40.74
C LEU A 104 4.78 25.71 -41.25
N GLU A 105 4.84 26.67 -42.13
CA GLU A 105 3.66 27.22 -42.80
C GLU A 105 2.97 26.17 -43.68
N SER A 106 3.77 25.45 -44.51
CA SER A 106 3.31 24.43 -45.43
C SER A 106 4.07 23.10 -45.25
N SER A 107 3.57 22.05 -45.90
CA SER A 107 4.17 20.69 -45.84
C SER A 107 5.43 20.53 -46.71
N ASP A 108 5.90 21.59 -47.39
CA ASP A 108 7.17 21.55 -48.11
C ASP A 108 8.36 21.65 -47.14
N HIS A 109 8.80 20.52 -46.65
CA HIS A 109 9.87 20.39 -45.67
C HIS A 109 11.28 20.46 -46.30
N GLU A 110 11.41 20.33 -47.60
CA GLU A 110 12.71 20.15 -48.23
C GLU A 110 13.64 21.37 -48.05
N THR A 111 13.04 22.56 -48.09
CA THR A 111 13.79 23.83 -47.97
C THR A 111 14.57 23.94 -46.65
N PHE A 112 14.03 23.39 -45.53
CA PHE A 112 14.61 23.53 -44.20
C PHE A 112 15.21 22.22 -43.66
N ARG A 113 15.11 21.13 -44.38
CA ARG A 113 15.44 19.78 -43.89
C ARG A 113 16.83 19.68 -43.29
N ASP A 114 17.86 20.10 -44.05
CA ASP A 114 19.25 20.01 -43.59
C ASP A 114 19.49 20.87 -42.33
N SER A 115 18.90 22.08 -42.30
CA SER A 115 19.02 22.96 -41.13
C SER A 115 18.32 22.39 -39.90
N ILE A 116 17.14 21.77 -40.08
CA ILE A 116 16.40 21.11 -39.00
C ILE A 116 17.19 19.92 -38.45
N GLU A 117 17.72 19.03 -39.32
CA GLU A 117 18.46 17.85 -38.88
C GLU A 117 19.74 18.25 -38.11
N ARG A 118 20.46 19.25 -38.59
CA ARG A 118 21.64 19.77 -37.93
C ARG A 118 21.34 20.48 -36.62
N PHE A 119 20.25 21.22 -36.55
CA PHE A 119 19.77 21.86 -35.32
C PHE A 119 19.42 20.80 -34.24
N LEU A 120 18.65 19.79 -34.58
CA LEU A 120 18.29 18.72 -33.69
C LEU A 120 19.50 17.91 -33.22
N THR A 121 20.45 17.65 -34.12
CA THR A 121 21.74 17.02 -33.78
C THR A 121 22.52 17.87 -32.77
N LEU A 122 22.57 19.19 -32.97
CA LEU A 122 23.19 20.09 -32.01
C LEU A 122 22.54 20.03 -30.62
N LEU A 123 21.21 19.97 -30.54
CA LEU A 123 20.48 19.86 -29.25
C LEU A 123 20.87 18.58 -28.50
N TRP A 124 20.98 17.44 -29.19
CA TRP A 124 21.44 16.18 -28.58
C TRP A 124 22.90 16.23 -28.18
N ASP A 125 23.76 16.80 -29.03
CA ASP A 125 25.19 16.93 -28.75
C ASP A 125 25.49 17.80 -27.54
N ILE A 126 24.67 18.83 -27.27
CA ILE A 126 24.84 19.67 -26.08
C ILE A 126 24.19 19.04 -24.83
N GLY A 127 23.55 17.90 -24.95
CA GLY A 127 23.02 17.11 -23.83
C GLY A 127 21.61 17.56 -23.36
N LEU A 128 20.80 18.14 -24.24
CA LEU A 128 19.39 18.39 -23.96
C LEU A 128 18.56 17.16 -24.35
N GLU A 129 17.70 16.73 -23.41
CA GLU A 129 16.68 15.70 -23.67
C GLU A 129 15.46 16.39 -24.28
N VAL A 130 15.31 16.29 -25.61
CA VAL A 130 14.25 16.95 -26.35
C VAL A 130 13.24 15.94 -26.92
N GLY A 131 11.97 16.14 -26.59
CA GLY A 131 10.86 15.57 -27.33
C GLY A 131 10.56 16.48 -28.52
N GLN A 132 10.63 15.97 -29.76
CA GLN A 132 10.53 16.81 -30.94
C GLN A 132 9.44 16.34 -31.91
N SER A 133 8.84 17.31 -32.60
CA SER A 133 8.00 17.05 -33.77
C SER A 133 8.20 18.17 -34.82
N VAL A 134 8.17 17.82 -36.09
CA VAL A 134 8.21 18.75 -37.22
C VAL A 134 6.88 18.63 -37.95
N ARG A 135 6.13 19.70 -38.00
CA ARG A 135 4.78 19.68 -38.62
C ARG A 135 4.43 20.99 -39.29
N SER A 136 3.70 20.91 -40.39
CA SER A 136 3.00 22.06 -40.92
C SER A 136 1.74 22.39 -40.07
N ILE A 137 1.17 23.57 -40.33
CA ILE A 137 -0.09 23.98 -39.70
C ILE A 137 -1.22 23.00 -40.05
N GLU A 138 -1.27 22.50 -41.30
CA GLU A 138 -2.26 21.52 -41.75
C GLU A 138 -2.10 20.17 -41.03
N GLU A 139 -0.86 19.65 -40.93
CA GLU A 139 -0.55 18.41 -40.22
C GLU A 139 -0.87 18.52 -38.73
N CYS A 140 -0.61 19.69 -38.10
CA CYS A 140 -1.05 19.94 -36.74
C CYS A 140 -2.57 19.81 -36.57
N ALA A 141 -3.34 20.38 -37.51
CA ALA A 141 -4.80 20.31 -37.49
C ALA A 141 -5.32 18.88 -37.73
N GLU A 142 -4.72 18.15 -38.68
CA GLU A 142 -5.11 16.77 -38.99
C GLU A 142 -4.86 15.82 -37.80
N GLN A 143 -3.65 15.83 -37.27
CA GLN A 143 -3.30 14.95 -36.16
C GLN A 143 -4.05 15.32 -34.89
N ALA A 144 -4.25 16.61 -34.61
CA ALA A 144 -5.00 17.05 -33.42
C ALA A 144 -6.47 16.63 -33.44
N ARG A 145 -7.09 16.37 -34.63
CA ARG A 145 -8.47 15.85 -34.71
C ARG A 145 -8.56 14.42 -34.16
N GLY A 146 -7.51 13.60 -34.33
CA GLY A 146 -7.49 12.19 -33.93
C GLY A 146 -6.89 11.93 -32.56
N ASP A 147 -6.10 12.87 -32.01
CA ASP A 147 -5.34 12.64 -30.79
C ASP A 147 -5.54 13.75 -29.75
N LEU A 148 -6.16 13.36 -28.65
CA LEU A 148 -6.43 14.24 -27.50
C LEU A 148 -5.15 14.79 -26.85
N THR A 149 -4.04 14.06 -26.92
CA THR A 149 -2.74 14.49 -26.36
C THR A 149 -2.14 15.58 -27.23
N ILE A 150 -2.24 15.44 -28.54
CA ILE A 150 -1.72 16.43 -29.50
C ILE A 150 -2.45 17.75 -29.33
N ILE A 151 -3.80 17.75 -29.37
CA ILE A 151 -4.54 19.01 -29.20
C ILE A 151 -4.22 19.66 -27.84
N THR A 152 -4.09 18.87 -26.77
CA THR A 152 -3.75 19.39 -25.46
C THR A 152 -2.38 20.08 -25.45
N ASN A 153 -1.36 19.48 -26.08
CA ASN A 153 -0.02 20.03 -26.18
C ASN A 153 0.00 21.33 -27.02
N LEU A 154 -0.74 21.36 -28.11
CA LEU A 154 -0.85 22.56 -28.97
C LEU A 154 -1.52 23.73 -28.23
N MET A 155 -2.53 23.47 -27.41
CA MET A 155 -3.17 24.47 -26.55
C MET A 155 -2.20 25.17 -25.57
N GLU A 156 -1.15 24.49 -25.17
CA GLU A 156 -0.12 24.97 -24.22
C GLU A 156 1.09 25.59 -24.92
N SER A 157 1.02 25.83 -26.21
CA SER A 157 2.15 26.25 -27.03
C SER A 157 2.62 27.68 -26.74
N ARG A 158 3.93 27.91 -26.87
CA ARG A 158 4.60 29.20 -26.78
C ARG A 158 5.74 29.30 -27.79
N THR A 159 5.84 30.41 -28.55
CA THR A 159 6.92 30.59 -29.48
C THR A 159 8.24 30.88 -28.76
N VAL A 160 9.29 30.12 -29.08
CA VAL A 160 10.66 30.29 -28.57
C VAL A 160 11.50 31.10 -29.52
N ALA A 161 11.42 30.79 -30.84
CA ALA A 161 12.11 31.50 -31.92
C ALA A 161 11.31 31.47 -33.20
N GLY A 162 11.56 32.41 -34.09
CA GLY A 162 10.79 32.55 -35.34
C GLY A 162 9.52 33.38 -35.19
N PRO A 163 8.69 33.49 -36.26
CA PRO A 163 7.55 34.39 -36.34
C PRO A 163 6.36 33.85 -35.53
N GLU A 164 5.86 34.67 -34.61
CA GLU A 164 4.68 34.39 -33.78
C GLU A 164 3.38 34.15 -34.59
N ARG A 165 3.32 34.67 -35.81
CA ARG A 165 2.16 34.49 -36.69
C ARG A 165 1.83 33.03 -36.98
N LEU A 166 2.84 32.17 -37.11
CA LEU A 166 2.64 30.73 -37.36
C LEU A 166 1.92 30.04 -36.20
N ARG A 167 2.34 30.29 -34.98
CA ARG A 167 1.67 29.75 -33.79
C ARG A 167 0.22 30.27 -33.65
N LYS A 168 0.01 31.57 -33.90
CA LYS A 168 -1.35 32.14 -33.84
C LYS A 168 -2.27 31.45 -34.85
N ARG A 169 -1.80 31.25 -36.08
CA ARG A 169 -2.56 30.58 -37.14
C ARG A 169 -2.82 29.11 -36.82
N MET A 170 -1.83 28.40 -36.25
CA MET A 170 -2.02 27.04 -35.73
C MET A 170 -3.11 26.99 -34.64
N LEU A 171 -3.13 27.92 -33.69
CA LEU A 171 -4.17 28.00 -32.65
C LEU A 171 -5.56 28.34 -33.22
N GLU A 172 -5.63 29.12 -34.28
CA GLU A 172 -6.89 29.42 -35.00
C GLU A 172 -7.47 28.16 -35.62
N VAL A 173 -6.67 27.41 -36.40
CA VAL A 173 -7.15 26.19 -37.08
C VAL A 173 -7.46 25.05 -36.10
N THR A 174 -6.85 25.06 -34.93
CA THR A 174 -7.10 24.08 -33.85
C THR A 174 -8.09 24.56 -32.77
N SER A 175 -8.78 25.68 -33.04
CA SER A 175 -9.75 26.29 -32.13
C SER A 175 -10.97 25.39 -31.87
N THR A 176 -11.76 25.74 -30.85
CA THR A 176 -12.97 25.02 -30.45
C THR A 176 -14.03 24.99 -31.55
N ALA A 177 -14.04 26.02 -32.42
CA ALA A 177 -14.95 26.09 -33.58
C ALA A 177 -14.65 25.05 -34.67
N ASN A 178 -13.38 24.63 -34.78
CA ASN A 178 -12.92 23.78 -35.87
C ASN A 178 -12.76 22.31 -35.47
N MET A 179 -12.51 22.03 -34.18
CA MET A 179 -12.31 20.66 -33.65
C MET A 179 -12.53 20.58 -32.16
N TRP A 180 -12.84 19.40 -31.64
CA TRP A 180 -13.03 19.13 -30.25
C TRP A 180 -13.94 20.15 -29.54
N PRO A 181 -15.25 20.21 -29.87
CA PRO A 181 -16.20 21.02 -29.12
C PRO A 181 -16.07 20.73 -27.60
N SER A 182 -16.39 21.72 -26.77
CA SER A 182 -16.21 21.61 -25.31
C SER A 182 -16.78 20.34 -24.69
N LYS A 183 -17.97 19.90 -25.16
CA LYS A 183 -18.64 18.68 -24.66
C LYS A 183 -17.82 17.41 -24.97
N GLU A 184 -17.38 17.24 -26.21
CA GLU A 184 -16.59 16.08 -26.64
C GLU A 184 -15.23 16.05 -25.97
N PHE A 185 -14.55 17.20 -25.90
CA PHE A 185 -13.27 17.34 -25.22
C PHE A 185 -13.37 17.00 -23.75
N PHE A 186 -14.39 17.49 -23.05
CA PHE A 186 -14.65 17.19 -21.64
C PHE A 186 -14.83 15.70 -21.41
N LEU A 187 -15.71 15.05 -22.20
CA LEU A 187 -15.96 13.61 -22.07
C LEU A 187 -14.69 12.78 -22.30
N ALA A 188 -13.90 13.13 -23.32
CA ALA A 188 -12.65 12.45 -23.64
C ALA A 188 -11.61 12.65 -22.51
N LYS A 189 -11.44 13.86 -21.98
CA LYS A 189 -10.52 14.15 -20.85
C LYS A 189 -10.95 13.45 -19.56
N ARG A 190 -12.24 13.35 -19.31
CA ARG A 190 -12.75 12.61 -18.16
C ARG A 190 -12.49 11.10 -18.28
N ALA A 191 -12.65 10.54 -19.48
CA ALA A 191 -12.32 9.14 -19.74
C ALA A 191 -10.81 8.87 -19.57
N GLU A 192 -9.94 9.76 -20.09
CA GLU A 192 -8.48 9.70 -19.89
C GLU A 192 -8.12 9.76 -18.39
N GLN A 193 -8.71 10.69 -17.62
CA GLN A 193 -8.48 10.82 -16.20
C GLN A 193 -8.86 9.53 -15.44
N LYS A 194 -10.02 8.95 -15.73
CA LYS A 194 -10.45 7.68 -15.13
C LYS A 194 -9.50 6.53 -15.46
N ALA A 195 -9.10 6.38 -16.71
CA ALA A 195 -8.14 5.35 -17.14
C ALA A 195 -6.79 5.53 -16.45
N ARG A 196 -6.32 6.77 -16.33
CA ARG A 196 -5.09 7.10 -15.60
C ARG A 196 -5.20 6.79 -14.11
N HIS A 197 -6.28 7.17 -13.43
CA HIS A 197 -6.51 6.84 -12.03
C HIS A 197 -6.53 5.32 -11.81
N HIS A 198 -7.18 4.58 -12.70
CA HIS A 198 -7.23 3.11 -12.62
C HIS A 198 -5.84 2.47 -12.70
N LYS A 199 -4.93 3.01 -13.52
CA LYS A 199 -3.52 2.58 -13.58
C LYS A 199 -2.80 2.71 -12.22
N TYR A 200 -3.27 3.61 -11.36
CA TYR A 200 -2.74 3.84 -10.01
C TYR A 200 -3.69 3.30 -8.92
N ASN A 201 -4.47 2.25 -9.22
CA ASN A 201 -5.39 1.56 -8.30
C ASN A 201 -6.52 2.45 -7.75
N ASP A 202 -6.87 3.52 -8.43
CA ASP A 202 -7.91 4.49 -8.02
C ASP A 202 -7.73 5.03 -6.60
N THR A 203 -6.48 5.14 -6.14
CA THR A 203 -6.16 5.57 -4.77
C THR A 203 -5.10 6.66 -4.75
N GLU A 204 -5.31 7.62 -3.87
CA GLU A 204 -4.36 8.67 -3.51
C GLU A 204 -3.25 8.17 -2.55
N TYR A 205 -3.41 6.96 -1.98
CA TYR A 205 -2.68 6.45 -0.83
C TYR A 205 -1.59 5.42 -1.15
N ASN A 206 -1.09 5.38 -2.38
CA ASN A 206 0.04 4.52 -2.71
C ASN A 206 1.26 4.90 -1.86
N LEU A 207 1.97 3.91 -1.32
CA LEU A 207 3.19 4.13 -0.54
C LEU A 207 4.32 4.77 -1.36
N GLU A 208 4.38 4.46 -2.64
CA GLU A 208 5.29 5.07 -3.62
C GLU A 208 4.48 5.78 -4.71
N PRO A 209 3.84 6.93 -4.38
CA PRO A 209 2.93 7.59 -5.31
C PRO A 209 3.68 8.25 -6.47
N ASN A 210 3.01 8.37 -7.62
CA ASN A 210 3.49 9.18 -8.72
C ASN A 210 2.99 10.62 -8.57
N VAL A 211 3.89 11.56 -8.30
CA VAL A 211 3.60 12.99 -8.01
C VAL A 211 2.84 13.67 -9.15
N LYS A 212 3.04 13.21 -10.39
CA LYS A 212 2.43 13.78 -11.61
C LYS A 212 1.11 13.09 -11.93
N GLY A 213 1.08 11.74 -11.94
CA GLY A 213 0.02 10.97 -12.56
C GLY A 213 -1.00 10.34 -11.63
N SER A 214 -0.66 10.09 -10.34
CA SER A 214 -1.60 9.51 -9.37
C SER A 214 -2.81 10.40 -9.12
N PRO A 215 -3.94 9.86 -8.62
CA PRO A 215 -5.06 10.69 -8.16
C PRO A 215 -4.59 11.79 -7.20
N GLY A 216 -5.06 13.01 -7.43
CA GLY A 216 -4.60 14.20 -6.69
C GLY A 216 -3.20 14.71 -7.08
N GLY A 217 -2.56 14.15 -8.11
CA GLY A 217 -1.29 14.63 -8.64
C GLY A 217 -1.41 15.84 -9.56
N LEU A 218 -0.27 16.35 -10.03
CA LEU A 218 -0.20 17.54 -10.90
C LEU A 218 -1.07 17.43 -12.15
N ARG A 219 -1.26 16.22 -12.69
CA ARG A 219 -2.07 16.01 -13.90
C ARG A 219 -3.56 16.28 -13.68
N ASP A 220 -4.07 16.17 -12.46
CA ASP A 220 -5.46 16.52 -12.15
C ASP A 220 -5.68 18.03 -12.21
N ILE A 221 -4.74 18.83 -11.71
CA ILE A 221 -4.76 20.30 -11.83
C ILE A 221 -4.69 20.70 -13.34
N GLN A 222 -3.81 20.05 -14.10
CA GLN A 222 -3.68 20.29 -15.54
C GLN A 222 -4.97 19.92 -16.28
N THR A 223 -5.64 18.86 -15.89
CA THR A 223 -6.93 18.45 -16.50
C THR A 223 -7.99 19.54 -16.31
N ILE A 224 -8.08 20.13 -15.13
CA ILE A 224 -8.96 21.28 -14.85
C ILE A 224 -8.64 22.44 -15.81
N LEU A 225 -7.35 22.81 -15.91
CA LEU A 225 -6.92 23.93 -16.75
C LEU A 225 -7.18 23.67 -18.26
N TRP A 226 -7.01 22.45 -18.74
CA TRP A 226 -7.31 22.12 -20.15
C TRP A 226 -8.79 22.20 -20.48
N VAL A 227 -9.65 21.70 -19.59
CA VAL A 227 -11.11 21.83 -19.73
C VAL A 227 -11.51 23.29 -19.69
N ALA A 228 -10.97 24.07 -18.73
CA ALA A 228 -11.21 25.49 -18.62
C ALA A 228 -10.75 26.27 -19.87
N ARG A 229 -9.59 25.94 -20.41
CA ARG A 229 -9.07 26.55 -21.65
C ARG A 229 -10.00 26.28 -22.82
N ARG A 230 -10.52 25.08 -22.92
CA ARG A 230 -11.40 24.69 -24.02
C ARG A 230 -12.77 25.37 -23.93
N GLN A 231 -13.30 25.50 -22.71
CA GLN A 231 -14.62 26.10 -22.45
C GLN A 231 -14.59 27.63 -22.39
N TYR A 232 -13.59 28.22 -21.71
CA TYR A 232 -13.55 29.65 -21.36
C TYR A 232 -12.37 30.40 -21.99
N GLY A 233 -11.50 29.72 -22.71
CA GLY A 233 -10.33 30.32 -23.36
C GLY A 233 -9.15 30.64 -22.42
N THR A 234 -9.19 30.26 -21.12
CA THR A 234 -8.13 30.57 -20.15
C THR A 234 -7.42 29.32 -19.60
N LEU A 235 -6.11 29.43 -19.39
CA LEU A 235 -5.27 28.44 -18.65
C LEU A 235 -4.90 28.94 -17.25
N ASN A 236 -5.56 29.97 -16.74
CA ASN A 236 -5.19 30.59 -15.48
C ASN A 236 -6.26 30.35 -14.42
N LEU A 237 -5.87 29.74 -13.30
CA LEU A 237 -6.77 29.50 -12.16
C LEU A 237 -7.37 30.79 -11.58
N HIS A 238 -6.59 31.89 -11.54
CA HIS A 238 -7.11 33.19 -11.07
C HIS A 238 -8.18 33.77 -11.99
N ALA A 239 -8.06 33.57 -13.31
CA ALA A 239 -9.10 34.00 -14.24
C ALA A 239 -10.40 33.21 -14.02
N LEU A 240 -10.31 31.90 -13.74
CA LEU A 240 -11.48 31.08 -13.39
C LEU A 240 -12.15 31.53 -12.08
N ALA A 241 -11.39 32.05 -11.12
CA ALA A 241 -11.95 32.62 -9.90
C ALA A 241 -12.67 33.96 -10.20
N GLY A 242 -12.11 34.77 -11.09
CA GLY A 242 -12.73 36.02 -11.55
C GLY A 242 -14.08 35.81 -12.26
N GLU A 243 -14.21 34.71 -13.00
CA GLU A 243 -15.45 34.30 -13.68
C GLU A 243 -16.46 33.59 -12.74
N GLY A 244 -16.15 33.48 -11.44
CA GLY A 244 -17.00 32.82 -10.44
C GLY A 244 -16.99 31.29 -10.51
N PHE A 245 -16.12 30.72 -11.29
CA PHE A 245 -16.01 29.27 -11.48
C PHE A 245 -15.28 28.57 -10.33
N LEU A 246 -14.32 29.28 -9.72
CA LEU A 246 -13.61 28.88 -8.50
C LEU A 246 -13.84 29.93 -7.42
N LEU A 247 -13.98 29.47 -6.19
CA LEU A 247 -13.87 30.38 -5.06
C LEU A 247 -12.41 30.78 -4.87
N GLU A 248 -12.17 31.98 -4.35
CA GLU A 248 -10.80 32.45 -4.07
C GLU A 248 -10.05 31.49 -3.13
N SER A 249 -10.74 30.93 -2.14
CA SER A 249 -10.19 29.91 -1.24
C SER A 249 -9.81 28.59 -1.95
N GLU A 250 -10.57 28.18 -2.96
CA GLU A 250 -10.29 27.00 -3.78
C GLU A 250 -9.06 27.25 -4.67
N ASN A 251 -8.98 28.43 -5.29
CA ASN A 251 -7.84 28.85 -6.07
C ASN A 251 -6.55 28.87 -5.24
N ASN A 252 -6.58 29.49 -4.05
CA ASN A 252 -5.42 29.56 -3.16
C ASN A 252 -4.98 28.18 -2.69
N LEU A 253 -5.92 27.28 -2.41
CA LEU A 253 -5.62 25.89 -2.02
C LEU A 253 -4.99 25.10 -3.16
N LEU A 254 -5.51 25.21 -4.39
CA LEU A 254 -4.92 24.56 -5.56
C LEU A 254 -3.51 25.10 -5.86
N ALA A 255 -3.32 26.43 -5.82
CA ALA A 255 -2.02 27.05 -6.06
C ALA A 255 -0.96 26.61 -5.03
N SER A 256 -1.29 26.65 -3.74
CA SER A 256 -0.36 26.23 -2.67
C SER A 256 -0.07 24.71 -2.72
N SER A 257 -1.05 23.91 -3.10
CA SER A 257 -0.91 22.47 -3.29
C SER A 257 -0.01 22.14 -4.49
N GLN A 258 -0.19 22.85 -5.61
CA GLN A 258 0.65 22.75 -6.79
C GLN A 258 2.11 23.10 -6.48
N GLU A 259 2.35 24.19 -5.76
CA GLU A 259 3.70 24.60 -5.35
C GLU A 259 4.36 23.53 -4.45
N PHE A 260 3.60 22.93 -3.53
CA PHE A 260 4.15 21.84 -2.71
C PHE A 260 4.54 20.63 -3.57
N LEU A 261 3.68 20.21 -4.51
CA LEU A 261 4.01 19.09 -5.40
C LEU A 261 5.18 19.43 -6.35
N TRP A 262 5.30 20.68 -6.79
CA TRP A 262 6.47 21.14 -7.56
C TRP A 262 7.76 21.03 -6.73
N LYS A 263 7.74 21.42 -5.44
CA LYS A 263 8.90 21.25 -4.53
C LYS A 263 9.29 19.78 -4.41
N VAL A 264 8.32 18.91 -4.20
CA VAL A 264 8.57 17.45 -4.11
C VAL A 264 9.15 16.92 -5.42
N ARG A 265 8.58 17.29 -6.57
CA ARG A 265 9.02 16.85 -7.89
C ARG A 265 10.42 17.36 -8.22
N TYR A 266 10.70 18.62 -7.90
CA TYR A 266 12.03 19.21 -8.09
C TYR A 266 13.09 18.48 -7.28
N ALA A 267 12.83 18.26 -5.99
CA ALA A 267 13.71 17.51 -5.11
C ALA A 267 13.93 16.07 -5.60
N LEU A 268 12.87 15.42 -6.06
CA LEU A 268 12.92 14.05 -6.57
C LEU A 268 13.81 13.95 -7.83
N HIS A 269 13.62 14.83 -8.82
CA HIS A 269 14.44 14.87 -10.02
C HIS A 269 15.91 15.19 -9.70
N MET A 270 16.15 16.15 -8.79
CA MET A 270 17.49 16.53 -8.36
C MET A 270 18.23 15.36 -7.68
N LEU A 271 17.55 14.60 -6.81
CA LEU A 271 18.13 13.45 -6.09
C LEU A 271 18.32 12.24 -6.99
N ALA A 272 17.36 11.97 -7.87
CA ALA A 272 17.43 10.84 -8.80
C ALA A 272 18.41 11.05 -9.95
N GLY A 273 18.79 12.31 -10.25
CA GLY A 273 19.64 12.65 -11.38
C GLY A 273 19.00 12.39 -12.75
N ARG A 274 17.68 12.21 -12.78
CA ARG A 274 16.87 11.92 -13.98
C ARG A 274 15.41 12.37 -13.77
N ALA A 275 14.61 12.31 -14.84
CA ALA A 275 13.16 12.48 -14.73
C ALA A 275 12.55 11.30 -13.95
N GLU A 276 12.25 11.50 -12.67
CA GLU A 276 11.61 10.53 -11.79
C GLU A 276 10.39 11.18 -11.15
N ASP A 277 9.22 10.68 -11.50
CA ASP A 277 7.95 11.17 -10.95
C ASP A 277 7.38 10.26 -9.86
N ARG A 278 7.98 9.08 -9.61
CA ARG A 278 7.58 8.15 -8.57
C ARG A 278 8.36 8.41 -7.28
N LEU A 279 7.64 8.75 -6.24
CA LEU A 279 8.20 9.03 -4.91
C LEU A 279 8.57 7.72 -4.21
N LEU A 280 9.67 7.10 -4.68
CA LEU A 280 10.19 5.84 -4.16
C LEU A 280 10.64 6.00 -2.71
N PHE A 281 10.58 4.93 -1.92
CA PHE A 281 11.03 4.92 -0.53
C PHE A 281 12.45 5.45 -0.36
N ASP A 282 13.36 5.11 -1.29
CA ASP A 282 14.76 5.55 -1.32
C ASP A 282 14.89 7.07 -1.23
N HIS A 283 13.97 7.79 -1.82
CA HIS A 283 14.01 9.25 -1.91
C HIS A 283 13.19 9.93 -0.82
N GLN A 284 12.19 9.25 -0.24
CA GLN A 284 11.26 9.87 0.72
C GLN A 284 11.98 10.47 1.93
N ARG A 285 12.93 9.73 2.53
CA ARG A 285 13.70 10.21 3.69
C ARG A 285 14.57 11.42 3.34
N SER A 286 15.26 11.36 2.21
CA SER A 286 16.11 12.45 1.75
C SER A 286 15.32 13.71 1.42
N ILE A 287 14.15 13.56 0.78
CA ILE A 287 13.24 14.65 0.47
C ILE A 287 12.66 15.25 1.76
N ALA A 288 12.27 14.43 2.73
CA ALA A 288 11.80 14.91 4.02
C ALA A 288 12.84 15.85 4.67
N GLY A 289 14.11 15.44 4.70
CA GLY A 289 15.22 16.25 5.21
C GLY A 289 15.41 17.55 4.42
N LEU A 290 15.42 17.51 3.08
CA LEU A 290 15.55 18.68 2.21
C LEU A 290 14.41 19.70 2.41
N LEU A 291 13.20 19.20 2.68
CA LEU A 291 12.03 20.06 2.93
C LEU A 291 11.89 20.49 4.40
N GLY A 292 12.90 20.19 5.25
CA GLY A 292 12.99 20.67 6.63
C GLY A 292 12.16 19.89 7.66
N PHE A 293 11.68 18.68 7.32
CA PHE A 293 11.02 17.81 8.29
C PHE A 293 12.08 17.17 9.21
N LYS A 294 11.75 17.04 10.49
CA LYS A 294 12.64 16.47 11.52
C LYS A 294 11.92 15.36 12.27
N ASP A 295 12.68 14.42 12.78
CA ASP A 295 12.18 13.39 13.68
C ASP A 295 11.67 14.05 14.97
N SER A 296 10.67 13.44 15.57
CA SER A 296 10.15 13.79 16.90
C SER A 296 9.95 12.50 17.69
N ASP A 297 9.76 12.62 19.00
CA ASP A 297 9.57 11.45 19.89
C ASP A 297 8.40 10.53 19.44
N ALA A 298 7.38 11.09 18.77
CA ALA A 298 6.19 10.36 18.36
C ALA A 298 6.19 9.95 16.88
N LYS A 299 6.92 10.65 16.00
CA LYS A 299 6.85 10.46 14.55
C LYS A 299 8.18 10.71 13.86
N LEU A 300 8.51 9.87 12.88
CA LEU A 300 9.66 10.08 12.01
C LEU A 300 9.44 11.27 11.05
N ALA A 301 10.53 11.91 10.62
CA ALA A 301 10.51 13.00 9.63
C ALA A 301 9.79 12.58 8.34
N ILE A 302 10.04 11.36 7.90
CA ILE A 302 9.42 10.77 6.70
C ILE A 302 7.90 10.61 6.87
N GLU A 303 7.41 10.18 8.02
CA GLU A 303 5.98 10.03 8.28
C GLU A 303 5.27 11.38 8.29
N ARG A 304 5.90 12.41 8.90
CA ARG A 304 5.39 13.79 8.90
C ARG A 304 5.35 14.39 7.49
N PHE A 305 6.39 14.15 6.69
CA PHE A 305 6.44 14.57 5.29
C PHE A 305 5.34 13.88 4.48
N MET A 306 5.24 12.55 4.56
CA MET A 306 4.24 11.78 3.81
C MET A 306 2.82 12.11 4.25
N GLN A 307 2.58 12.35 5.55
CA GLN A 307 1.27 12.83 6.02
C GLN A 307 0.88 14.15 5.36
N LYS A 308 1.83 15.11 5.26
CA LYS A 308 1.58 16.36 4.53
C LYS A 308 1.33 16.11 3.06
N TYR A 309 2.13 15.24 2.42
CA TYR A 309 1.97 14.87 1.02
C TYR A 309 0.55 14.32 0.75
N TYR A 310 0.11 13.33 1.53
CA TYR A 310 -1.22 12.75 1.35
C TYR A 310 -2.34 13.75 1.58
N ARG A 311 -2.24 14.61 2.58
CA ARG A 311 -3.23 15.70 2.80
C ARG A 311 -3.32 16.66 1.63
N VAL A 312 -2.19 16.97 0.99
CA VAL A 312 -2.15 17.82 -0.21
C VAL A 312 -2.81 17.11 -1.39
N VAL A 313 -2.43 15.86 -1.70
CA VAL A 313 -3.02 15.14 -2.84
C VAL A 313 -4.51 14.85 -2.64
N MET A 314 -4.94 14.57 -1.40
CA MET A 314 -6.37 14.46 -1.07
C MET A 314 -7.12 15.76 -1.34
N SER A 315 -6.56 16.91 -0.96
CA SER A 315 -7.18 18.20 -1.21
C SER A 315 -7.29 18.52 -2.70
N ILE A 316 -6.27 18.16 -3.49
CA ILE A 316 -6.31 18.31 -4.95
C ILE A 316 -7.37 17.35 -5.55
N ALA A 317 -7.40 16.09 -5.13
CA ALA A 317 -8.37 15.11 -5.63
C ALA A 317 -9.82 15.55 -5.32
N GLU A 318 -10.05 16.03 -4.10
CA GLU A 318 -11.35 16.58 -3.69
C GLU A 318 -11.78 17.77 -4.57
N LEU A 319 -10.88 18.74 -4.74
CA LEU A 319 -11.17 19.93 -5.55
C LEU A 319 -11.31 19.57 -7.05
N SER A 320 -10.47 18.67 -7.54
CA SER A 320 -10.55 18.19 -8.92
C SER A 320 -11.91 17.56 -9.21
N ASP A 321 -12.38 16.68 -8.32
CA ASP A 321 -13.69 16.05 -8.50
C ASP A 321 -14.83 17.07 -8.44
N LEU A 322 -14.76 18.01 -7.50
CA LEU A 322 -15.75 19.07 -7.39
C LEU A 322 -15.81 19.94 -8.63
N ILE A 323 -14.65 20.37 -9.13
CA ILE A 323 -14.56 21.25 -10.29
C ILE A 323 -14.97 20.51 -11.57
N ILE A 324 -14.52 19.27 -11.72
CA ILE A 324 -14.89 18.41 -12.87
C ILE A 324 -16.40 18.14 -12.86
N GLN A 325 -16.99 17.91 -11.67
CA GLN A 325 -18.44 17.75 -11.54
C GLN A 325 -19.18 19.05 -11.91
N HIS A 326 -18.67 20.19 -11.52
CA HIS A 326 -19.24 21.47 -11.90
C HIS A 326 -19.13 21.72 -13.40
N PHE A 327 -18.00 21.38 -14.04
CA PHE A 327 -17.88 21.39 -15.49
C PHE A 327 -18.90 20.43 -16.15
N GLU A 328 -19.10 19.23 -15.59
CA GLU A 328 -20.10 18.30 -16.09
C GLU A 328 -21.50 18.91 -16.07
N GLU A 329 -21.88 19.53 -14.95
CA GLU A 329 -23.18 20.20 -14.78
C GLU A 329 -23.39 21.35 -15.77
N VAL A 330 -22.31 22.10 -16.12
CA VAL A 330 -22.39 23.26 -17.04
C VAL A 330 -22.27 22.84 -18.50
N ILE A 331 -21.32 21.96 -18.84
CA ILE A 331 -21.01 21.61 -20.24
C ILE A 331 -22.01 20.57 -20.79
N LEU A 332 -22.53 19.68 -19.94
CA LEU A 332 -23.47 18.64 -20.35
C LEU A 332 -24.93 18.99 -20.07
N ALA A 333 -25.22 20.19 -19.54
CA ALA A 333 -26.59 20.64 -19.37
C ALA A 333 -27.29 20.60 -20.74
N ASP A 334 -28.23 19.67 -20.92
CA ASP A 334 -29.08 19.64 -22.09
C ASP A 334 -30.24 20.65 -21.89
N ASP A 335 -30.70 21.31 -22.94
CA ASP A 335 -31.86 22.19 -22.96
C ASP A 335 -33.21 21.46 -22.69
N VAL A 336 -33.14 20.12 -22.49
CA VAL A 336 -34.30 19.27 -22.20
C VAL A 336 -34.51 19.27 -20.68
N GLY A 337 -35.59 19.90 -20.26
CA GLY A 337 -36.03 20.20 -18.91
C GLY A 337 -35.46 19.30 -17.78
N SER A 338 -34.62 19.85 -16.93
CA SER A 338 -34.07 19.21 -15.75
C SER A 338 -35.18 18.78 -14.76
N VAL A 339 -35.09 17.54 -14.26
CA VAL A 339 -36.10 17.00 -13.32
C VAL A 339 -35.67 17.30 -11.91
N THR A 340 -36.43 18.14 -11.20
CA THR A 340 -36.24 18.42 -9.79
C THR A 340 -37.33 17.69 -8.98
N LEU A 341 -36.93 16.87 -8.00
CA LEU A 341 -37.80 16.12 -7.11
C LEU A 341 -37.54 16.53 -5.66
N PRO A 342 -38.53 16.97 -4.88
CA PRO A 342 -38.35 17.31 -3.48
C PRO A 342 -38.05 16.04 -2.65
N VAL A 343 -37.07 16.09 -1.74
CA VAL A 343 -36.78 15.05 -0.76
C VAL A 343 -37.37 15.47 0.60
N ASN A 344 -37.02 16.67 1.05
CA ASN A 344 -37.62 17.27 2.25
C ASN A 344 -37.46 18.82 2.18
N SER A 345 -37.75 19.53 3.27
CA SER A 345 -37.61 21.02 3.28
C SER A 345 -36.21 21.55 3.09
N ARG A 346 -35.16 20.71 3.20
CA ARG A 346 -33.73 21.10 3.12
C ARG A 346 -33.06 20.61 1.85
N PHE A 347 -33.56 19.50 1.28
CA PHE A 347 -32.92 18.83 0.14
C PHE A 347 -33.93 18.48 -0.94
N GLN A 348 -33.43 18.53 -2.16
CA GLN A 348 -34.13 18.08 -3.39
C GLN A 348 -33.16 17.26 -4.25
N LEU A 349 -33.68 16.51 -5.20
CA LEU A 349 -32.90 15.81 -6.21
C LEU A 349 -32.99 16.62 -7.52
N HIS A 350 -31.84 16.86 -8.14
CA HIS A 350 -31.75 17.45 -9.45
C HIS A 350 -30.98 16.47 -10.36
N ASP A 351 -31.66 15.90 -11.35
CA ASP A 351 -31.11 14.88 -12.26
C ASP A 351 -30.48 13.66 -11.53
N GLY A 352 -31.01 13.34 -10.37
CA GLY A 352 -30.55 12.24 -9.52
C GLY A 352 -29.40 12.59 -8.55
N TYR A 353 -28.96 13.84 -8.51
CA TYR A 353 -28.01 14.34 -7.52
C TYR A 353 -28.76 15.11 -6.42
N ILE A 354 -28.34 14.91 -5.16
CA ILE A 354 -28.92 15.63 -4.02
C ILE A 354 -28.34 17.03 -3.94
N GLU A 355 -29.21 18.03 -3.76
CA GLU A 355 -28.80 19.41 -3.57
C GLU A 355 -29.57 20.07 -2.44
N ALA A 356 -28.94 21.09 -1.84
CA ALA A 356 -29.58 21.95 -0.84
C ALA A 356 -30.60 22.86 -1.52
N THR A 357 -31.82 22.99 -0.94
CA THR A 357 -32.88 23.81 -1.49
C THR A 357 -32.54 25.31 -1.52
N HIS A 358 -31.59 25.77 -0.71
CA HIS A 358 -31.08 27.15 -0.71
C HIS A 358 -29.73 27.25 0.00
N ALA A 359 -28.96 28.32 -0.26
CA ALA A 359 -27.60 28.51 0.22
C ALA A 359 -27.43 28.56 1.76
N ASN A 360 -28.48 28.90 2.49
CA ASN A 360 -28.44 29.00 3.96
C ASN A 360 -28.89 27.71 4.70
N VAL A 361 -29.06 26.57 4.02
CA VAL A 361 -29.52 25.31 4.64
C VAL A 361 -28.66 24.94 5.83
N PHE A 362 -27.37 24.82 5.64
CA PHE A 362 -26.44 24.39 6.68
C PHE A 362 -26.23 25.42 7.78
N LYS A 363 -26.31 26.71 7.45
CA LYS A 363 -26.25 27.81 8.44
C LYS A 363 -27.45 27.81 9.38
N ARG A 364 -28.66 27.59 8.83
CA ARG A 364 -29.90 27.55 9.60
C ARG A 364 -30.12 26.25 10.32
N THR A 365 -29.64 25.16 9.73
CA THR A 365 -29.88 23.80 10.17
C THR A 365 -28.59 22.98 10.09
N PRO A 366 -27.64 23.18 11.02
CA PRO A 366 -26.32 22.55 10.95
C PRO A 366 -26.37 21.00 10.87
N PHE A 367 -27.30 20.34 11.55
CA PHE A 367 -27.45 18.89 11.50
C PHE A 367 -27.68 18.34 10.08
N ALA A 368 -28.16 19.17 9.15
CA ALA A 368 -28.31 18.79 7.73
C ALA A 368 -26.98 18.38 7.09
N MET A 369 -25.83 18.76 7.66
CA MET A 369 -24.50 18.30 7.21
C MET A 369 -24.27 16.81 7.44
N LEU A 370 -24.96 16.18 8.39
CA LEU A 370 -24.95 14.71 8.57
C LEU A 370 -26.18 14.05 7.89
N GLU A 371 -27.34 14.72 7.95
CA GLU A 371 -28.58 14.21 7.35
C GLU A 371 -28.41 13.86 5.86
N ILE A 372 -27.68 14.67 5.09
CA ILE A 372 -27.48 14.43 3.65
C ILE A 372 -26.86 13.05 3.38
N PHE A 373 -25.94 12.57 4.23
CA PHE A 373 -25.29 11.27 4.06
C PHE A 373 -26.21 10.12 4.46
N VAL A 374 -27.07 10.32 5.45
CA VAL A 374 -28.11 9.35 5.83
C VAL A 374 -29.13 9.21 4.71
N LEU A 375 -29.62 10.34 4.15
CA LEU A 375 -30.51 10.33 3.00
C LEU A 375 -29.93 9.58 1.80
N MET A 376 -28.63 9.77 1.53
CA MET A 376 -27.93 9.07 0.46
C MET A 376 -27.72 7.58 0.75
N ALA A 377 -27.63 7.18 2.02
CA ALA A 377 -27.53 5.78 2.40
C ALA A 377 -28.88 5.05 2.32
N GLN A 378 -29.95 5.77 2.66
CA GLN A 378 -31.32 5.25 2.58
C GLN A 378 -31.87 5.21 1.16
N ASN A 379 -31.33 6.02 0.23
CA ASN A 379 -31.77 6.11 -1.16
C ASN A 379 -30.62 5.80 -2.14
N PRO A 380 -30.42 4.52 -2.49
CA PRO A 380 -29.32 4.09 -3.35
C PRO A 380 -29.31 4.71 -4.76
N GLU A 381 -30.45 5.22 -5.21
CA GLU A 381 -30.66 5.88 -6.51
C GLU A 381 -29.98 7.25 -6.58
N ILE A 382 -29.65 7.85 -5.43
CA ILE A 382 -28.93 9.12 -5.40
C ILE A 382 -27.50 8.91 -5.87
N LYS A 383 -27.20 9.48 -7.05
CA LYS A 383 -25.90 9.35 -7.73
C LYS A 383 -24.77 10.02 -6.94
N GLY A 384 -25.03 11.18 -6.34
CA GLY A 384 -24.04 12.00 -5.66
C GLY A 384 -24.62 13.26 -5.06
N VAL A 385 -23.73 14.16 -4.61
CA VAL A 385 -24.07 15.49 -4.13
C VAL A 385 -23.69 16.49 -5.22
N ARG A 386 -24.53 17.49 -5.53
CA ARG A 386 -24.20 18.55 -6.50
C ARG A 386 -23.04 19.40 -6.03
N ALA A 387 -22.26 19.92 -7.01
CA ALA A 387 -21.07 20.71 -6.75
C ALA A 387 -21.31 21.89 -5.80
N ASP A 388 -22.37 22.66 -6.00
CA ASP A 388 -22.70 23.80 -5.15
C ASP A 388 -23.04 23.39 -3.72
N THR A 389 -23.69 22.24 -3.54
CA THR A 389 -23.97 21.70 -2.21
C THR A 389 -22.72 21.19 -1.51
N ILE A 390 -21.75 20.62 -2.24
CA ILE A 390 -20.44 20.28 -1.69
C ILE A 390 -19.70 21.55 -1.24
N ARG A 391 -19.76 22.63 -2.03
CA ARG A 391 -19.19 23.93 -1.64
C ARG A 391 -19.83 24.47 -0.35
N LEU A 392 -21.15 24.43 -0.25
CA LEU A 392 -21.87 24.83 0.96
C LEU A 392 -21.48 23.98 2.18
N LEU A 393 -21.32 22.66 2.02
CA LEU A 393 -20.84 21.77 3.09
C LEU A 393 -19.43 22.20 3.57
N ARG A 394 -18.53 22.45 2.61
CA ARG A 394 -17.15 22.87 2.93
C ARG A 394 -17.09 24.22 3.61
N GLU A 395 -17.88 25.16 3.16
CA GLU A 395 -17.96 26.51 3.74
C GLU A 395 -18.45 26.45 5.18
N HIS A 396 -19.48 25.64 5.45
CA HIS A 396 -20.15 25.59 6.76
C HIS A 396 -19.59 24.51 7.70
N ARG A 397 -18.64 23.67 7.28
CA ARG A 397 -18.06 22.61 8.14
C ARG A 397 -17.40 23.14 9.42
N HIS A 398 -17.11 24.44 9.51
CA HIS A 398 -16.62 25.08 10.72
C HIS A 398 -17.67 25.11 11.83
N LEU A 399 -18.97 24.94 11.51
CA LEU A 399 -20.06 24.83 12.47
C LEU A 399 -20.10 23.46 13.19
N ILE A 400 -19.24 22.49 12.76
CA ILE A 400 -19.08 21.23 13.46
C ILE A 400 -18.08 21.44 14.62
N ASP A 401 -18.58 22.02 15.69
CA ASP A 401 -17.93 22.26 16.97
C ASP A 401 -18.37 21.28 18.05
N ASP A 402 -18.03 21.52 19.30
CA ASP A 402 -18.39 20.63 20.41
C ASP A 402 -19.89 20.61 20.69
N ASP A 403 -20.59 21.73 20.54
CA ASP A 403 -22.04 21.78 20.69
C ASP A 403 -22.72 20.94 19.61
N PHE A 404 -22.24 21.02 18.36
CA PHE A 404 -22.73 20.19 17.28
C PHE A 404 -22.48 18.69 17.55
N ARG A 405 -21.29 18.30 18.05
CA ARG A 405 -20.95 16.90 18.34
C ARG A 405 -21.77 16.31 19.46
N ASN A 406 -22.19 17.12 20.42
CA ASN A 406 -22.99 16.69 21.58
C ASN A 406 -24.51 16.79 21.35
N ASP A 407 -24.97 17.36 20.25
CA ASP A 407 -26.39 17.44 19.91
C ASP A 407 -26.94 16.05 19.59
N ILE A 408 -28.00 15.65 20.31
CA ILE A 408 -28.64 14.34 20.17
C ILE A 408 -29.12 14.06 18.74
N ARG A 409 -29.48 15.08 17.97
CA ARG A 409 -29.87 14.93 16.56
C ARG A 409 -28.69 14.45 15.73
N ASN A 410 -27.51 15.01 15.96
CA ASN A 410 -26.29 14.69 15.24
C ASN A 410 -25.74 13.33 15.62
N THR A 411 -25.75 13.00 16.93
CA THR A 411 -25.31 11.69 17.40
C THR A 411 -26.23 10.58 16.89
N SER A 412 -27.55 10.80 16.88
CA SER A 412 -28.52 9.86 16.34
C SER A 412 -28.37 9.67 14.82
N LEU A 413 -28.19 10.74 14.04
CA LEU A 413 -27.96 10.66 12.58
C LEU A 413 -26.70 9.90 12.25
N PHE A 414 -25.62 10.11 13.03
CA PHE A 414 -24.37 9.39 12.79
C PHE A 414 -24.50 7.89 13.04
N ILE A 415 -25.17 7.50 14.13
CA ILE A 415 -25.45 6.08 14.41
C ILE A 415 -26.40 5.48 13.35
N GLU A 416 -27.41 6.24 12.90
CA GLU A 416 -28.34 5.79 11.86
C GLU A 416 -27.64 5.48 10.54
N LEU A 417 -26.56 6.21 10.19
CA LEU A 417 -25.74 5.90 9.03
C LEU A 417 -25.17 4.47 9.06
N PHE A 418 -24.77 3.97 10.24
CA PHE A 418 -24.22 2.62 10.41
C PHE A 418 -25.28 1.52 10.39
N LYS A 419 -26.54 1.85 10.62
CA LYS A 419 -27.68 0.91 10.53
C LYS A 419 -28.22 0.77 9.11
N CYS A 420 -27.81 1.66 8.18
CA CYS A 420 -28.25 1.57 6.80
C CYS A 420 -27.71 0.30 6.13
N GLU A 421 -28.58 -0.39 5.38
CA GLU A 421 -28.20 -1.62 4.68
C GLU A 421 -27.21 -1.39 3.53
N ILE A 422 -27.16 -0.20 2.96
CA ILE A 422 -26.35 0.09 1.77
C ILE A 422 -25.60 1.43 1.97
N GLY A 423 -24.42 1.52 1.37
CA GLY A 423 -23.76 2.81 1.18
C GLY A 423 -22.91 3.33 2.35
N ILE A 424 -22.77 2.62 3.49
CA ILE A 424 -22.00 3.07 4.66
C ILE A 424 -20.59 3.50 4.25
N HIS A 425 -19.80 2.60 3.66
CA HIS A 425 -18.44 2.90 3.22
C HIS A 425 -18.37 4.08 2.24
N ARG A 426 -19.26 4.11 1.24
CA ARG A 426 -19.29 5.18 0.24
C ARG A 426 -19.57 6.55 0.88
N ASN A 427 -20.46 6.62 1.85
CA ASN A 427 -20.81 7.86 2.52
C ASN A 427 -19.75 8.28 3.55
N LEU A 428 -19.15 7.35 4.30
CA LEU A 428 -18.00 7.65 5.16
C LEU A 428 -16.80 8.18 4.35
N ARG A 429 -16.53 7.57 3.19
CA ARG A 429 -15.49 8.07 2.26
C ARG A 429 -15.81 9.48 1.76
N ARG A 430 -17.07 9.77 1.44
CA ARG A 430 -17.49 11.13 1.07
C ARG A 430 -17.37 12.11 2.24
N MET A 431 -17.79 11.71 3.45
CA MET A 431 -17.61 12.52 4.65
C MET A 431 -16.14 12.84 4.93
N ASN A 432 -15.25 11.83 4.78
CA ASN A 432 -13.81 12.05 4.89
C ASN A 432 -13.32 13.03 3.81
N ARG A 433 -13.71 12.81 2.56
CA ARG A 433 -13.34 13.63 1.41
C ARG A 433 -13.80 15.09 1.54
N TYR A 434 -15.01 15.33 2.02
CA TYR A 434 -15.54 16.69 2.23
C TYR A 434 -15.07 17.33 3.54
N GLY A 435 -14.21 16.64 4.30
CA GLY A 435 -13.66 17.13 5.57
C GLY A 435 -14.68 17.20 6.70
N ILE A 436 -15.79 16.48 6.58
CA ILE A 436 -16.86 16.38 7.60
C ILE A 436 -16.48 15.35 8.67
N LEU A 437 -16.00 14.15 8.26
CA LEU A 437 -15.72 13.05 9.19
C LEU A 437 -14.67 13.43 10.23
N GLY A 438 -13.53 13.98 9.80
CA GLY A 438 -12.44 14.38 10.71
C GLY A 438 -12.76 15.61 11.58
N ARG A 439 -13.82 16.38 11.25
CA ARG A 439 -14.34 17.44 12.13
C ARG A 439 -15.36 16.90 13.10
N TYR A 440 -16.20 15.96 12.67
CA TYR A 440 -17.16 15.30 13.55
C TYR A 440 -16.47 14.39 14.56
N LEU A 441 -15.45 13.65 14.12
CA LEU A 441 -14.56 12.81 14.93
C LEU A 441 -13.14 13.40 14.88
N PRO A 442 -12.75 14.31 15.80
CA PRO A 442 -11.41 14.90 15.81
C PRO A 442 -10.29 13.86 15.88
N GLU A 443 -10.51 12.77 16.61
CA GLU A 443 -9.63 11.62 16.72
C GLU A 443 -9.37 10.98 15.33
N PHE A 444 -10.39 10.85 14.49
CA PHE A 444 -10.24 10.41 13.10
C PHE A 444 -9.48 11.46 12.27
N GLY A 445 -9.70 12.72 12.52
CA GLY A 445 -8.97 13.83 11.86
C GLY A 445 -7.46 13.76 12.07
N HIS A 446 -6.97 13.21 13.18
CA HIS A 446 -5.55 13.05 13.48
C HIS A 446 -4.89 11.97 12.57
N ILE A 447 -5.60 10.90 12.24
CA ILE A 447 -5.08 9.80 11.42
C ILE A 447 -5.21 10.05 9.91
N VAL A 448 -5.92 11.10 9.48
CA VAL A 448 -6.08 11.43 8.05
C VAL A 448 -4.71 11.66 7.40
N GLY A 449 -4.44 10.87 6.36
CA GLY A 449 -3.20 10.89 5.61
C GLY A 449 -1.99 10.35 6.39
N GLN A 450 -2.19 9.77 7.57
CA GLN A 450 -1.10 9.20 8.36
C GLN A 450 -0.63 7.89 7.76
N MET A 451 0.66 7.78 7.50
CA MET A 451 1.34 6.59 7.03
C MET A 451 2.14 5.96 8.18
N GLN A 452 2.19 4.65 8.23
CA GLN A 452 3.23 3.91 8.95
C GLN A 452 4.36 3.61 7.96
N HIS A 453 5.60 3.89 8.38
CA HIS A 453 6.76 3.64 7.52
C HIS A 453 7.18 2.17 7.63
N ASP A 454 6.32 1.31 7.11
CA ASP A 454 6.58 -0.12 6.91
C ASP A 454 5.97 -0.55 5.55
N LEU A 455 6.37 -1.71 5.06
CA LEU A 455 5.84 -2.26 3.81
C LEU A 455 4.60 -3.13 4.02
N PHE A 456 4.17 -3.22 5.24
CA PHE A 456 3.06 -4.01 5.70
C PHE A 456 1.73 -3.36 5.40
N HIS A 457 1.65 -2.05 5.69
CA HIS A 457 0.47 -1.22 5.48
C HIS A 457 0.60 -0.52 4.13
N ILE A 458 -0.11 -1.02 3.12
CA ILE A 458 -0.11 -0.41 1.78
C ILE A 458 -0.98 0.85 1.68
N TYR A 459 -1.70 1.19 2.75
CA TYR A 459 -2.61 2.32 2.85
C TYR A 459 -2.26 3.23 4.04
N THR A 460 -2.71 4.49 4.00
CA THR A 460 -2.76 5.35 5.18
C THR A 460 -3.76 4.81 6.20
N VAL A 461 -3.61 5.19 7.47
CA VAL A 461 -4.45 4.67 8.57
C VAL A 461 -5.95 4.95 8.32
N ASP A 462 -6.29 6.16 7.87
CA ASP A 462 -7.67 6.53 7.52
C ASP A 462 -8.21 5.73 6.33
N ALA A 463 -7.39 5.51 5.30
CA ALA A 463 -7.79 4.71 4.14
C ALA A 463 -7.94 3.22 4.51
N HIS A 464 -7.03 2.68 5.33
CA HIS A 464 -7.13 1.33 5.89
C HIS A 464 -8.43 1.16 6.68
N THR A 465 -8.71 2.07 7.61
CA THR A 465 -9.93 2.06 8.43
C THR A 465 -11.21 2.05 7.57
N LEU A 466 -11.27 2.91 6.54
CA LEU A 466 -12.42 2.92 5.63
C LEU A 466 -12.48 1.66 4.76
N ASN A 467 -11.33 1.11 4.33
CA ASN A 467 -11.29 -0.15 3.60
C ASN A 467 -11.72 -1.34 4.47
N LEU A 468 -11.39 -1.35 5.76
CA LEU A 468 -11.88 -2.36 6.70
C LEU A 468 -13.41 -2.38 6.73
N ILE A 469 -14.08 -1.23 6.86
CA ILE A 469 -15.52 -1.12 6.79
C ILE A 469 -16.08 -1.64 5.44
N LYS A 470 -15.37 -1.36 4.34
CA LYS A 470 -15.71 -1.91 3.02
C LYS A 470 -15.62 -3.44 2.99
N HIS A 471 -14.56 -4.03 3.58
CA HIS A 471 -14.38 -5.48 3.66
C HIS A 471 -15.42 -6.13 4.54
N LEU A 472 -15.71 -5.59 5.73
CA LEU A 472 -16.82 -6.04 6.59
C LEU A 472 -18.13 -6.07 5.82
N ARG A 473 -18.42 -5.01 5.07
CA ARG A 473 -19.66 -4.95 4.28
C ARG A 473 -19.70 -5.99 3.17
N LYS A 474 -18.58 -6.21 2.50
CA LYS A 474 -18.47 -7.20 1.42
C LYS A 474 -18.72 -8.63 1.88
N LEU A 475 -18.43 -8.97 3.14
CA LEU A 475 -18.67 -10.31 3.69
C LEU A 475 -20.14 -10.75 3.62
N GLN A 476 -21.08 -9.80 3.43
CA GLN A 476 -22.51 -10.11 3.27
C GLN A 476 -22.88 -10.50 1.82
N TYR A 477 -21.97 -10.41 0.85
CA TYR A 477 -22.27 -10.68 -0.56
C TYR A 477 -21.68 -12.02 -1.05
N THR A 478 -22.42 -12.73 -1.86
CA THR A 478 -22.12 -14.11 -2.32
C THR A 478 -20.73 -14.34 -2.90
N PRO A 479 -20.16 -13.48 -3.79
CA PRO A 479 -18.84 -13.76 -4.35
C PRO A 479 -17.71 -13.75 -3.32
N VAL A 480 -17.90 -13.03 -2.21
CA VAL A 480 -16.91 -12.94 -1.13
C VAL A 480 -17.12 -14.06 -0.11
N SER A 481 -18.35 -14.59 0.03
CA SER A 481 -18.65 -15.70 0.93
C SER A 481 -17.91 -17.00 0.54
N GLU A 482 -17.59 -17.19 -0.72
CA GLU A 482 -16.80 -18.34 -1.18
C GLU A 482 -15.34 -18.27 -0.70
N LYS A 483 -14.76 -17.06 -0.68
CA LYS A 483 -13.39 -16.83 -0.20
C LYS A 483 -13.29 -16.84 1.33
N PHE A 484 -14.34 -16.37 2.04
CA PHE A 484 -14.36 -16.23 3.49
C PHE A 484 -15.63 -16.87 4.10
N PRO A 485 -15.83 -18.19 3.96
CA PRO A 485 -17.11 -18.82 4.26
C PRO A 485 -17.54 -18.67 5.73
N LEU A 486 -16.60 -18.85 6.68
CA LEU A 486 -16.90 -18.72 8.10
C LEU A 486 -17.18 -17.25 8.48
N ALA A 487 -16.34 -16.31 8.05
CA ALA A 487 -16.53 -14.88 8.34
C ALA A 487 -17.84 -14.36 7.75
N SER A 488 -18.18 -14.75 6.53
CA SER A 488 -19.45 -14.38 5.88
C SER A 488 -20.66 -14.96 6.60
N LYS A 489 -20.59 -16.23 7.02
CA LYS A 489 -21.62 -16.86 7.82
C LYS A 489 -21.83 -16.13 9.15
N LEU A 490 -20.76 -15.85 9.87
CA LEU A 490 -20.81 -15.15 11.15
C LEU A 490 -21.35 -13.73 10.97
N MET A 491 -20.85 -12.97 9.99
CA MET A 491 -21.31 -11.62 9.69
C MET A 491 -22.82 -11.55 9.45
N GLY A 492 -23.40 -12.54 8.77
CA GLY A 492 -24.84 -12.67 8.57
C GLY A 492 -25.63 -13.06 9.83
N GLN A 493 -24.97 -13.52 10.88
CA GLN A 493 -25.55 -13.94 12.16
C GLN A 493 -25.36 -12.92 13.29
N LEU A 494 -24.55 -11.86 13.08
CA LEU A 494 -24.35 -10.83 14.10
C LEU A 494 -25.66 -10.10 14.40
N PRO A 495 -26.05 -10.02 15.68
CA PRO A 495 -27.34 -9.40 16.05
C PRO A 495 -27.38 -7.90 15.79
N LYS A 496 -26.23 -7.21 15.83
CA LYS A 496 -26.08 -5.77 15.63
C LYS A 496 -24.85 -5.46 14.77
N PRO A 497 -24.93 -5.60 13.43
CA PRO A 497 -23.79 -5.37 12.54
C PRO A 497 -23.17 -3.97 12.66
N GLU A 498 -23.94 -2.97 13.10
CA GLU A 498 -23.46 -1.61 13.31
C GLU A 498 -22.32 -1.53 14.33
N LEU A 499 -22.30 -2.44 15.33
CA LEU A 499 -21.27 -2.42 16.38
C LEU A 499 -19.87 -2.80 15.82
N ILE A 500 -19.81 -3.76 14.90
CA ILE A 500 -18.52 -4.14 14.29
C ILE A 500 -18.01 -3.05 13.33
N TYR A 501 -18.90 -2.30 12.67
CA TYR A 501 -18.48 -1.16 11.86
C TYR A 501 -17.93 -0.03 12.74
N LEU A 502 -18.53 0.22 13.89
CA LEU A 502 -18.04 1.20 14.86
C LEU A 502 -16.70 0.76 15.47
N ALA A 503 -16.58 -0.50 15.88
CA ALA A 503 -15.31 -1.06 16.33
C ALA A 503 -14.22 -0.96 15.24
N GLY A 504 -14.56 -1.28 13.99
CA GLY A 504 -13.68 -1.13 12.85
C GLY A 504 -13.30 0.32 12.54
N LEU A 505 -14.17 1.30 12.83
CA LEU A 505 -13.82 2.72 12.69
C LEU A 505 -12.78 3.16 13.73
N TYR A 506 -12.77 2.55 14.92
CA TYR A 506 -11.95 2.95 16.06
C TYR A 506 -10.72 2.07 16.31
N HIS A 507 -10.60 0.86 15.70
CA HIS A 507 -9.55 -0.10 16.03
C HIS A 507 -8.14 0.47 15.97
N ASP A 508 -7.85 1.32 14.98
CA ASP A 508 -6.56 1.92 14.72
C ASP A 508 -6.50 3.44 15.01
N ILE A 509 -7.55 4.01 15.63
CA ILE A 509 -7.68 5.45 15.84
C ILE A 509 -6.56 6.02 16.73
N GLY A 510 -5.97 5.18 17.60
CA GLY A 510 -4.87 5.52 18.48
C GLY A 510 -3.49 5.63 17.82
N LYS A 511 -3.34 5.17 16.57
CA LYS A 511 -2.05 5.16 15.87
C LYS A 511 -1.41 6.54 15.74
N GLY A 512 -0.07 6.59 15.87
CA GLY A 512 0.72 7.83 15.78
C GLY A 512 0.68 8.71 17.02
N ARG A 513 0.17 8.20 18.13
CA ARG A 513 0.25 8.78 19.48
C ARG A 513 1.22 7.97 20.35
N HIS A 514 1.72 8.54 21.44
CA HIS A 514 2.53 7.80 22.40
C HIS A 514 1.69 6.78 23.16
N GLY A 515 2.19 5.56 23.31
CA GLY A 515 1.54 4.46 24.00
C GLY A 515 0.98 3.40 23.07
N ASP A 516 0.34 2.38 23.62
CA ASP A 516 -0.32 1.34 22.85
C ASP A 516 -1.55 1.91 22.14
N HIS A 517 -1.64 1.71 20.83
CA HIS A 517 -2.72 2.29 20.02
C HIS A 517 -4.07 1.65 20.28
N SER A 518 -4.09 0.37 20.73
CA SER A 518 -5.32 -0.36 21.05
C SER A 518 -5.93 0.19 22.34
N ASP A 519 -5.09 0.45 23.37
CA ASP A 519 -5.53 1.06 24.63
C ASP A 519 -6.02 2.50 24.42
N LEU A 520 -5.27 3.29 23.65
CA LEU A 520 -5.66 4.67 23.31
C LEU A 520 -6.94 4.70 22.48
N GLY A 521 -7.08 3.77 21.54
CA GLY A 521 -8.29 3.59 20.74
C GLY A 521 -9.50 3.20 21.57
N ALA A 522 -9.32 2.33 22.56
CA ALA A 522 -10.38 1.93 23.49
C ALA A 522 -10.89 3.11 24.32
N ILE A 523 -10.00 3.99 24.81
CA ILE A 523 -10.38 5.22 25.50
C ILE A 523 -11.22 6.14 24.61
N ASP A 524 -10.79 6.35 23.36
CA ASP A 524 -11.53 7.18 22.41
C ASP A 524 -12.88 6.55 22.04
N ALA A 525 -12.93 5.23 21.86
CA ALA A 525 -14.17 4.50 21.60
C ALA A 525 -15.16 4.59 22.77
N GLU A 526 -14.68 4.54 24.01
CA GLU A 526 -15.51 4.73 25.20
C GLU A 526 -16.12 6.14 25.24
N ALA A 527 -15.31 7.17 25.00
CA ALA A 527 -15.77 8.54 24.92
C ALA A 527 -16.81 8.74 23.79
N PHE A 528 -16.60 8.11 22.64
CA PHE A 528 -17.57 8.07 21.55
C PHE A 528 -18.88 7.42 21.97
N CYS A 529 -18.84 6.24 22.58
CA CYS A 529 -20.04 5.50 23.02
C CYS A 529 -20.83 6.31 24.05
N GLN A 530 -20.18 6.97 24.99
CA GLN A 530 -20.80 7.85 25.99
C GLN A 530 -21.48 9.04 25.32
N ARG A 531 -20.80 9.73 24.39
CA ARG A 531 -21.35 10.86 23.64
C ARG A 531 -22.59 10.48 22.83
N HIS A 532 -22.58 9.31 22.22
CA HIS A 532 -23.68 8.81 21.40
C HIS A 532 -24.74 8.05 22.20
N GLN A 533 -24.61 8.03 23.53
CA GLN A 533 -25.55 7.39 24.44
C GLN A 533 -25.87 5.93 24.06
N LEU A 534 -24.84 5.17 23.65
CA LEU A 534 -25.01 3.76 23.31
C LEU A 534 -25.32 2.94 24.58
N PRO A 535 -26.10 1.86 24.45
CA PRO A 535 -26.35 0.93 25.56
C PRO A 535 -25.06 0.39 26.16
N VAL A 536 -25.03 0.19 27.47
CA VAL A 536 -23.82 -0.23 28.21
C VAL A 536 -23.18 -1.50 27.64
N TRP A 537 -24.00 -2.48 27.25
CA TRP A 537 -23.51 -3.73 26.65
C TRP A 537 -22.88 -3.52 25.27
N ASP A 538 -23.52 -2.71 24.46
CA ASP A 538 -23.02 -2.36 23.13
C ASP A 538 -21.70 -1.59 23.23
N SER A 539 -21.61 -0.64 24.17
CA SER A 539 -20.42 0.13 24.48
C SER A 539 -19.25 -0.76 24.92
N ARG A 540 -19.50 -1.69 25.85
CA ARG A 540 -18.51 -2.64 26.32
C ARG A 540 -17.96 -3.52 25.20
N LEU A 541 -18.81 -4.01 24.32
CA LEU A 541 -18.39 -4.83 23.19
C LEU A 541 -17.52 -4.03 22.20
N ILE A 542 -17.91 -2.79 21.86
CA ILE A 542 -17.10 -1.93 20.95
C ILE A 542 -15.73 -1.68 21.57
N VAL A 543 -15.67 -1.23 22.82
CA VAL A 543 -14.42 -0.90 23.53
C VAL A 543 -13.53 -2.14 23.62
N TRP A 544 -14.09 -3.30 24.00
CA TRP A 544 -13.36 -4.55 24.09
C TRP A 544 -12.79 -4.99 22.73
N LEU A 545 -13.58 -4.87 21.65
CA LEU A 545 -13.13 -5.19 20.30
C LEU A 545 -11.98 -4.29 19.86
N VAL A 546 -12.04 -2.99 20.12
CA VAL A 546 -10.96 -2.05 19.80
C VAL A 546 -9.70 -2.38 20.58
N GLN A 547 -9.82 -2.66 21.89
CA GLN A 547 -8.69 -3.00 22.74
C GLN A 547 -8.03 -4.32 22.34
N ASN A 548 -8.82 -5.30 21.90
CA ASN A 548 -8.35 -6.67 21.66
C ASN A 548 -8.32 -7.07 20.18
N HIS A 549 -8.39 -6.10 19.24
CA HIS A 549 -8.49 -6.41 17.79
C HIS A 549 -7.30 -7.23 17.25
N LEU A 550 -6.10 -7.11 17.85
CA LEU A 550 -4.90 -7.84 17.44
C LEU A 550 -4.76 -9.22 18.11
N VAL A 551 -5.50 -9.48 19.19
CA VAL A 551 -5.26 -10.66 20.05
C VAL A 551 -5.46 -11.96 19.28
N MET A 552 -6.52 -12.07 18.47
CA MET A 552 -6.78 -13.30 17.71
C MET A 552 -5.70 -13.56 16.67
N SER A 553 -5.29 -12.55 15.91
CA SER A 553 -4.24 -12.70 14.89
C SER A 553 -2.88 -13.04 15.52
N THR A 554 -2.54 -12.40 16.64
CA THR A 554 -1.30 -12.66 17.40
C THR A 554 -1.29 -14.06 17.99
N THR A 555 -2.37 -14.47 18.65
CA THR A 555 -2.49 -15.83 19.21
C THR A 555 -2.37 -16.89 18.12
N ALA A 556 -3.10 -16.73 17.02
CA ALA A 556 -3.08 -17.70 15.92
C ALA A 556 -1.70 -17.86 15.26
N GLN A 557 -0.94 -16.77 15.13
CA GLN A 557 0.32 -16.77 14.40
C GLN A 557 1.55 -17.03 15.28
N ARG A 558 1.51 -16.70 16.59
CA ARG A 558 2.69 -16.74 17.47
C ARG A 558 2.63 -17.81 18.56
N LYS A 559 1.43 -18.35 18.87
CA LYS A 559 1.29 -19.36 19.92
C LYS A 559 1.03 -20.75 19.34
N ASP A 560 1.39 -21.77 20.11
CA ASP A 560 1.12 -23.16 19.75
C ASP A 560 -0.34 -23.51 20.03
N LEU A 561 -1.17 -23.53 18.97
CA LEU A 561 -2.59 -23.84 19.08
C LEU A 561 -2.88 -25.32 19.43
N SER A 562 -1.88 -26.17 19.43
CA SER A 562 -2.01 -27.56 19.90
C SER A 562 -1.99 -27.66 21.42
N ASP A 563 -1.56 -26.60 22.10
CA ASP A 563 -1.55 -26.53 23.55
C ASP A 563 -2.94 -26.15 24.08
N PRO A 564 -3.59 -27.04 24.85
CA PRO A 564 -4.92 -26.75 25.43
C PRO A 564 -4.93 -25.52 26.34
N GLN A 565 -3.79 -25.19 26.98
CA GLN A 565 -3.70 -24.02 27.85
C GLN A 565 -3.79 -22.72 27.04
N VAL A 566 -3.16 -22.65 25.86
CA VAL A 566 -3.24 -21.50 24.97
C VAL A 566 -4.69 -21.24 24.54
N ILE A 567 -5.43 -22.30 24.23
CA ILE A 567 -6.86 -22.21 23.87
C ILE A 567 -7.69 -21.78 25.08
N HIS A 568 -7.38 -22.31 26.26
CA HIS A 568 -8.08 -21.97 27.50
C HIS A 568 -7.89 -20.49 27.86
N ASP A 569 -6.64 -20.00 27.87
CA ASP A 569 -6.33 -18.60 28.18
C ASP A 569 -7.00 -17.64 27.17
N PHE A 570 -6.98 -17.99 25.89
CA PHE A 570 -7.67 -17.22 24.87
C PHE A 570 -9.20 -17.26 25.07
N ALA A 571 -9.77 -18.41 25.42
CA ALA A 571 -11.20 -18.53 25.71
C ALA A 571 -11.59 -17.72 26.97
N GLN A 572 -10.76 -17.69 28.01
CA GLN A 572 -10.99 -16.84 29.19
C GLN A 572 -10.97 -15.36 28.84
N LEU A 573 -10.01 -14.92 28.00
CA LEU A 573 -9.94 -13.53 27.53
C LEU A 573 -11.16 -13.12 26.72
N VAL A 574 -11.63 -14.00 25.83
CA VAL A 574 -12.80 -13.76 24.96
C VAL A 574 -14.09 -13.78 25.76
N GLY A 575 -14.22 -14.68 26.73
CA GLY A 575 -15.31 -14.77 27.70
C GLY A 575 -16.59 -15.43 27.17
N ASP A 576 -17.07 -15.06 25.99
CA ASP A 576 -18.32 -15.61 25.42
C ASP A 576 -18.31 -15.73 23.88
N GLN A 577 -19.31 -16.42 23.35
CA GLN A 577 -19.46 -16.67 21.90
C GLN A 577 -19.68 -15.37 21.10
N THR A 578 -20.32 -14.35 21.68
CA THR A 578 -20.59 -13.08 20.98
C THR A 578 -19.29 -12.34 20.71
N HIS A 579 -18.45 -12.18 21.74
CA HIS A 579 -17.11 -11.57 21.57
C HIS A 579 -16.29 -12.35 20.55
N LEU A 580 -16.31 -13.69 20.60
CA LEU A 580 -15.58 -14.54 19.65
C LEU A 580 -16.04 -14.32 18.21
N ASP A 581 -17.35 -14.27 17.95
CA ASP A 581 -17.90 -14.12 16.61
C ASP A 581 -17.55 -12.75 16.02
N TYR A 582 -17.70 -11.67 16.78
CA TYR A 582 -17.33 -10.33 16.36
C TYR A 582 -15.82 -10.18 16.12
N LEU A 583 -14.99 -10.72 17.04
CA LEU A 583 -13.53 -10.65 16.93
C LEU A 583 -13.02 -11.40 15.69
N TYR A 584 -13.56 -12.59 15.40
CA TYR A 584 -13.17 -13.35 14.20
C TYR A 584 -13.44 -12.57 12.92
N VAL A 585 -14.67 -12.01 12.80
CA VAL A 585 -15.08 -11.24 11.62
C VAL A 585 -14.22 -9.98 11.47
N LEU A 586 -13.96 -9.27 12.57
CA LEU A 586 -13.11 -8.08 12.58
C LEU A 586 -11.67 -8.42 12.14
N THR A 587 -11.07 -9.47 12.70
CA THR A 587 -9.71 -9.91 12.38
C THR A 587 -9.55 -10.28 10.89
N VAL A 588 -10.51 -11.03 10.33
CA VAL A 588 -10.49 -11.37 8.90
C VAL A 588 -10.57 -10.13 8.01
N ALA A 589 -11.44 -9.19 8.36
CA ALA A 589 -11.60 -7.96 7.60
C ALA A 589 -10.38 -7.05 7.70
N ASP A 590 -9.77 -6.96 8.87
CA ASP A 590 -8.57 -6.15 9.14
C ASP A 590 -7.36 -6.63 8.35
N ILE A 591 -7.03 -7.93 8.41
CA ILE A 591 -5.92 -8.51 7.62
C ILE A 591 -6.10 -8.21 6.12
N ASN A 592 -7.32 -8.36 5.59
CA ASN A 592 -7.59 -8.09 4.17
C ASN A 592 -7.60 -6.59 3.83
N ALA A 593 -7.92 -5.72 4.77
CA ALA A 593 -7.88 -4.27 4.58
C ALA A 593 -6.47 -3.72 4.66
N THR A 594 -5.58 -4.35 5.43
CA THR A 594 -4.16 -3.97 5.57
C THR A 594 -3.42 -4.23 4.27
N ASN A 595 -3.44 -5.47 3.81
CA ASN A 595 -2.86 -5.88 2.54
C ASN A 595 -3.47 -7.22 2.10
N PRO A 596 -4.20 -7.26 0.96
CA PRO A 596 -4.82 -8.49 0.48
C PRO A 596 -3.85 -9.66 0.22
N SER A 597 -2.56 -9.38 0.00
CA SER A 597 -1.53 -10.41 -0.21
C SER A 597 -1.12 -11.12 1.09
N LEU A 598 -1.46 -10.55 2.25
CA LEU A 598 -1.21 -11.17 3.55
C LEU A 598 -2.17 -12.33 3.84
N TRP A 599 -3.30 -12.38 3.16
CA TRP A 599 -4.28 -13.46 3.32
C TRP A 599 -3.89 -14.66 2.45
N ASN A 600 -3.50 -15.73 3.10
CA ASN A 600 -3.27 -17.03 2.46
C ASN A 600 -4.10 -18.13 3.15
N SER A 601 -4.09 -19.31 2.55
CA SER A 601 -4.85 -20.47 3.04
C SER A 601 -4.40 -20.92 4.44
N TRP A 602 -3.11 -20.83 4.74
CA TRP A 602 -2.57 -21.18 6.04
C TRP A 602 -3.08 -20.26 7.18
N ARG A 603 -3.04 -18.94 7.00
CA ARG A 603 -3.64 -17.99 7.96
C ARG A 603 -5.13 -18.23 8.17
N ALA A 604 -5.85 -18.48 7.08
CA ALA A 604 -7.26 -18.82 7.16
C ALA A 604 -7.49 -20.07 8.03
N SER A 605 -6.63 -21.07 7.89
CA SER A 605 -6.67 -22.30 8.67
C SER A 605 -6.39 -22.07 10.15
N LEU A 606 -5.31 -21.34 10.49
CA LEU A 606 -4.96 -21.03 11.89
C LEU A 606 -6.09 -20.27 12.61
N LEU A 607 -6.63 -19.23 11.97
CA LEU A 607 -7.74 -18.46 12.56
C LEU A 607 -8.99 -19.31 12.75
N ARG A 608 -9.29 -20.20 11.80
CA ARG A 608 -10.42 -21.13 11.89
C ARG A 608 -10.21 -22.14 13.00
N GLN A 609 -9.01 -22.68 13.15
CA GLN A 609 -8.64 -23.60 14.24
C GLN A 609 -8.83 -22.92 15.60
N LEU A 610 -8.23 -21.73 15.78
CA LEU A 610 -8.38 -20.99 17.04
C LEU A 610 -9.84 -20.72 17.37
N PHE A 611 -10.62 -20.25 16.38
CA PHE A 611 -12.06 -20.04 16.54
C PHE A 611 -12.81 -21.30 16.97
N THR A 612 -12.53 -22.43 16.30
CA THR A 612 -13.26 -23.68 16.52
C THR A 612 -12.95 -24.27 17.91
N GLU A 613 -11.67 -24.29 18.29
CA GLU A 613 -11.24 -24.81 19.58
C GLU A 613 -11.72 -23.90 20.74
N THR A 614 -11.62 -22.57 20.57
CA THR A 614 -12.17 -21.62 21.53
C THR A 614 -13.65 -21.79 21.71
N LYS A 615 -14.41 -21.95 20.62
CA LYS A 615 -15.84 -22.21 20.68
C LYS A 615 -16.19 -23.51 21.42
N ARG A 616 -15.36 -24.57 21.23
CA ARG A 616 -15.52 -25.82 21.99
C ARG A 616 -15.23 -25.60 23.47
N ALA A 617 -14.19 -24.86 23.82
CA ALA A 617 -13.84 -24.52 25.19
C ALA A 617 -14.94 -23.72 25.89
N LEU A 618 -15.47 -22.67 25.23
CA LEU A 618 -16.60 -21.87 25.74
C LEU A 618 -17.88 -22.72 25.99
N ARG A 619 -18.18 -23.68 25.11
CA ARG A 619 -19.35 -24.58 25.25
C ARG A 619 -19.19 -25.58 26.37
N ARG A 620 -17.97 -26.06 26.67
CA ARG A 620 -17.67 -26.98 27.75
C ARG A 620 -17.75 -26.31 29.12
N GLY A 621 -17.52 -25.01 29.18
CA GLY A 621 -17.36 -24.20 30.37
C GLY A 621 -15.89 -24.01 30.74
N LEU A 622 -15.55 -22.79 31.10
CA LEU A 622 -14.17 -22.37 31.38
C LEU A 622 -13.63 -22.94 32.73
N GLU A 623 -14.49 -23.54 33.52
CA GLU A 623 -14.08 -24.18 34.80
C GLU A 623 -13.46 -25.58 34.62
N ASN A 624 -13.61 -26.15 33.38
CA ASN A 624 -13.11 -27.50 33.09
C ASN A 624 -12.14 -27.44 31.89
N PRO A 625 -10.86 -27.08 32.08
CA PRO A 625 -9.87 -27.11 31.01
C PRO A 625 -9.71 -28.55 30.50
N LEU A 626 -9.32 -28.71 29.24
CA LEU A 626 -8.97 -29.99 28.65
C LEU A 626 -7.78 -30.59 29.43
N ASP A 627 -7.98 -31.80 29.97
CA ASP A 627 -6.87 -32.56 30.54
C ASP A 627 -5.96 -33.04 29.38
N ARG A 628 -4.68 -32.68 29.45
CA ARG A 628 -3.66 -33.03 28.47
C ARG A 628 -3.59 -34.54 28.24
N GLU A 629 -3.65 -35.31 29.32
CA GLU A 629 -3.62 -36.78 29.25
C GLU A 629 -4.87 -37.36 28.60
N GLU A 630 -6.02 -36.74 28.80
CA GLU A 630 -7.26 -37.17 28.15
C GLU A 630 -7.22 -36.91 26.64
N GLN A 631 -6.67 -35.78 26.19
CA GLN A 631 -6.52 -35.47 24.77
C GLN A 631 -5.57 -36.45 24.09
N ILE A 632 -4.43 -36.81 24.73
CA ILE A 632 -3.49 -37.80 24.23
C ILE A 632 -4.20 -39.15 24.04
N ARG A 633 -4.91 -39.61 25.06
CA ARG A 633 -5.67 -40.90 25.01
C ARG A 633 -6.72 -40.89 23.91
N GLN A 634 -7.43 -39.79 23.74
CA GLN A 634 -8.43 -39.67 22.64
C GLN A 634 -7.78 -39.72 21.27
N THR A 635 -6.64 -39.00 21.07
CA THR A 635 -5.90 -39.01 19.82
C THR A 635 -5.37 -40.41 19.50
N GLN A 636 -4.76 -41.07 20.49
CA GLN A 636 -4.23 -42.44 20.36
C GLN A 636 -5.34 -43.47 20.03
N SER A 637 -6.46 -43.42 20.78
CA SER A 637 -7.58 -44.33 20.55
C SER A 637 -8.18 -44.14 19.15
N ALA A 638 -8.40 -42.90 18.71
CA ALA A 638 -8.94 -42.62 17.39
C ALA A 638 -7.96 -43.00 16.26
N ALA A 639 -6.67 -42.81 16.47
CA ALA A 639 -5.64 -43.20 15.49
C ALA A 639 -5.51 -44.73 15.40
N LEU A 640 -5.54 -45.43 16.54
CA LEU A 640 -5.54 -46.89 16.57
C LEU A 640 -6.73 -47.47 15.82
N ASP A 641 -7.93 -46.92 16.02
CA ASP A 641 -9.12 -47.34 15.30
C ASP A 641 -8.98 -47.22 13.79
N ILE A 642 -8.27 -46.18 13.29
CA ILE A 642 -7.99 -45.99 11.86
C ILE A 642 -7.02 -47.07 11.36
N LEU A 643 -5.92 -47.31 12.10
CA LEU A 643 -4.88 -48.27 11.76
C LEU A 643 -5.39 -49.69 11.75
N VAL A 644 -6.16 -50.08 12.75
CA VAL A 644 -6.77 -51.41 12.84
C VAL A 644 -7.72 -51.66 11.68
N ARG A 645 -8.51 -50.70 11.29
CA ARG A 645 -9.38 -50.79 10.09
C ARG A 645 -8.57 -50.90 8.80
N ALA A 646 -7.36 -50.36 8.75
CA ALA A 646 -6.44 -50.50 7.62
C ALA A 646 -5.72 -51.87 7.61
N GLY A 647 -5.79 -52.65 8.70
CA GLY A 647 -5.18 -53.98 8.80
C GLY A 647 -3.81 -53.99 9.48
N THR A 648 -3.42 -52.87 10.16
CA THR A 648 -2.17 -52.76 10.91
C THR A 648 -2.32 -53.51 12.25
N ASP A 649 -1.27 -54.25 12.68
CA ASP A 649 -1.27 -54.96 13.95
C ASP A 649 -1.19 -53.98 15.14
N PRO A 650 -2.13 -54.00 16.10
CA PRO A 650 -2.09 -53.16 17.28
C PRO A 650 -0.82 -53.24 18.11
N ASP A 651 -0.21 -54.43 18.21
CA ASP A 651 1.00 -54.62 19.05
C ASP A 651 2.20 -53.88 18.44
N ASP A 652 2.33 -53.86 17.09
CA ASP A 652 3.35 -53.10 16.37
C ASP A 652 3.15 -51.58 16.57
N VAL A 653 1.90 -51.14 16.57
CA VAL A 653 1.55 -49.73 16.81
C VAL A 653 1.90 -49.30 18.24
N GLU A 654 1.55 -50.09 19.24
CA GLU A 654 1.88 -49.83 20.63
C GLU A 654 3.40 -49.81 20.85
N GLN A 655 4.14 -50.72 20.24
CA GLN A 655 5.59 -50.71 20.26
C GLN A 655 6.20 -49.45 19.67
N LEU A 656 5.70 -48.97 18.51
CA LEU A 656 6.14 -47.73 17.92
C LEU A 656 5.80 -46.54 18.84
N TRP A 657 4.58 -46.47 19.34
CA TRP A 657 4.12 -45.34 20.17
C TRP A 657 4.80 -45.26 21.52
N SER A 658 5.26 -46.38 22.07
CA SER A 658 6.03 -46.38 23.29
C SER A 658 7.37 -45.61 23.22
N GLN A 659 7.85 -45.38 22.00
CA GLN A 659 9.07 -44.62 21.72
C GLN A 659 8.80 -43.12 21.46
N LEU A 660 7.52 -42.74 21.37
CA LEU A 660 7.10 -41.37 21.02
C LEU A 660 6.67 -40.62 22.30
N GLY A 661 7.05 -39.38 22.42
CA GLY A 661 6.66 -38.52 23.53
C GLY A 661 5.22 -38.01 23.42
N ASP A 662 4.68 -37.58 24.56
CA ASP A 662 3.32 -37.01 24.66
C ASP A 662 3.04 -35.88 23.67
N ASP A 663 4.02 -35.03 23.39
CA ASP A 663 3.94 -33.88 22.51
C ASP A 663 3.61 -34.29 21.08
N TYR A 664 4.00 -35.48 20.65
CA TYR A 664 3.65 -35.99 19.32
C TYR A 664 2.12 -36.12 19.16
N PHE A 665 1.45 -36.70 20.13
CA PHE A 665 0.00 -36.94 20.11
C PHE A 665 -0.82 -35.66 20.34
N LEU A 666 -0.25 -34.66 20.98
CA LEU A 666 -0.88 -33.36 21.16
C LEU A 666 -0.83 -32.48 19.88
N ARG A 667 0.28 -32.59 19.13
CA ARG A 667 0.55 -31.73 17.97
C ARG A 667 0.03 -32.27 16.65
N HIS A 668 -0.43 -33.55 16.62
CA HIS A 668 -0.93 -34.21 15.43
C HIS A 668 -2.37 -34.67 15.60
N THR A 669 -3.15 -34.63 14.52
CA THR A 669 -4.49 -35.22 14.51
C THR A 669 -4.42 -36.72 14.51
N ALA A 670 -5.49 -37.41 14.97
CA ALA A 670 -5.55 -38.88 14.90
C ALA A 670 -5.30 -39.44 13.47
N GLY A 671 -5.75 -38.71 12.45
CA GLY A 671 -5.50 -39.05 11.05
C GLY A 671 -4.03 -38.90 10.63
N ASP A 672 -3.33 -37.87 11.16
CA ASP A 672 -1.89 -37.70 10.93
C ASP A 672 -1.10 -38.80 11.61
N VAL A 673 -1.42 -39.03 12.90
CA VAL A 673 -0.77 -40.12 13.68
C VAL A 673 -0.92 -41.46 12.99
N ALA A 674 -2.13 -41.80 12.51
CA ALA A 674 -2.36 -43.03 11.76
C ALA A 674 -1.56 -43.07 10.46
N TRP A 675 -1.54 -42.01 9.69
CA TRP A 675 -0.82 -41.93 8.42
C TRP A 675 0.70 -42.03 8.59
N HIS A 676 1.25 -41.34 9.60
CA HIS A 676 2.67 -41.45 9.92
C HIS A 676 3.04 -42.85 10.42
N SER A 677 2.26 -43.42 11.35
CA SER A 677 2.51 -44.74 11.92
C SER A 677 2.45 -45.85 10.88
N ASP A 678 1.44 -45.84 10.00
CA ASP A 678 1.33 -46.80 8.93
C ASP A 678 2.55 -46.78 8.00
N ALA A 679 2.98 -45.57 7.57
CA ALA A 679 4.13 -45.45 6.69
C ALA A 679 5.47 -45.83 7.37
N ILE A 680 5.64 -45.51 8.67
CA ILE A 680 6.84 -45.91 9.43
C ILE A 680 6.92 -47.43 9.55
N LEU A 681 5.81 -48.10 9.91
CA LEU A 681 5.76 -49.55 10.07
C LEU A 681 5.96 -50.30 8.73
N GLN A 682 5.62 -49.70 7.61
CA GLN A 682 5.84 -50.28 6.26
C GLN A 682 7.25 -50.00 5.72
N GLN A 683 8.05 -49.15 6.39
CA GLN A 683 9.37 -48.79 5.88
C GLN A 683 10.38 -49.93 6.09
N PRO A 684 11.20 -50.30 5.07
CA PRO A 684 12.31 -51.21 5.26
C PRO A 684 13.34 -50.72 6.27
N VAL A 685 13.91 -51.61 7.08
CA VAL A 685 14.88 -51.26 8.15
C VAL A 685 16.07 -50.44 7.62
N ASP A 686 16.48 -50.61 6.38
CA ASP A 686 17.57 -49.87 5.72
C ASP A 686 17.04 -48.86 4.68
N GLY A 687 15.79 -48.38 4.78
CA GLY A 687 15.08 -47.60 3.75
C GLY A 687 15.57 -46.14 3.57
N GLY A 688 16.45 -45.64 4.45
CA GLY A 688 16.88 -44.22 4.45
C GLY A 688 15.79 -43.26 4.94
N PRO A 689 15.91 -41.96 4.68
CA PRO A 689 14.93 -40.96 5.12
C PRO A 689 13.56 -41.23 4.46
N LEU A 690 12.49 -41.26 5.27
CA LEU A 690 11.10 -41.33 4.82
C LEU A 690 10.54 -39.91 4.66
N VAL A 691 10.12 -39.54 3.48
CA VAL A 691 9.51 -38.24 3.19
C VAL A 691 8.09 -38.47 2.68
N LEU A 692 7.12 -38.08 3.48
CA LEU A 692 5.70 -38.13 3.15
C LEU A 692 5.17 -36.72 2.85
N ILE A 693 4.34 -36.61 1.83
CA ILE A 693 3.76 -35.32 1.41
C ILE A 693 2.26 -35.54 1.19
N LYS A 694 1.45 -34.68 1.82
CA LYS A 694 0.01 -34.64 1.58
C LYS A 694 -0.51 -33.24 1.64
N GLU A 695 -1.62 -32.99 0.94
CA GLU A 695 -2.41 -31.79 1.14
C GLU A 695 -3.23 -31.88 2.42
N THR A 696 -3.31 -30.79 3.15
CA THR A 696 -4.19 -30.72 4.32
C THR A 696 -5.64 -30.49 3.84
N THR A 697 -6.28 -31.57 3.41
CA THR A 697 -7.65 -31.55 2.84
C THR A 697 -8.77 -31.81 3.84
N GLN A 698 -8.45 -32.08 5.10
CA GLN A 698 -9.48 -32.25 6.11
C GLN A 698 -10.21 -30.93 6.37
N ARG A 699 -11.52 -30.96 6.45
CA ARG A 699 -12.45 -29.81 6.62
C ARG A 699 -12.10 -28.82 7.72
N GLU A 700 -11.15 -29.14 8.56
CA GLU A 700 -10.66 -28.31 9.68
C GLU A 700 -9.35 -27.57 9.37
N PHE A 701 -8.54 -28.05 8.40
CA PHE A 701 -7.18 -27.54 8.10
C PHE A 701 -6.92 -27.41 6.58
N GLU A 702 -7.85 -26.91 5.80
CA GLU A 702 -7.59 -26.58 4.41
C GLU A 702 -6.58 -25.44 4.32
N GLY A 703 -5.38 -25.64 3.77
CA GLY A 703 -4.58 -24.48 3.47
C GLY A 703 -3.08 -24.61 3.38
N GLY A 704 -2.49 -25.78 3.43
CA GLY A 704 -1.05 -25.95 3.22
C GLY A 704 -0.70 -27.37 2.83
N THR A 705 0.50 -27.56 2.32
CA THR A 705 1.06 -28.90 2.07
C THR A 705 1.85 -29.34 3.28
N GLN A 706 1.50 -30.48 3.84
CA GLN A 706 2.21 -31.10 4.96
C GLN A 706 3.31 -32.00 4.42
N ILE A 707 4.53 -31.77 4.89
CA ILE A 707 5.69 -32.63 4.63
C ILE A 707 6.09 -33.25 5.98
N PHE A 708 5.99 -34.56 6.08
CA PHE A 708 6.46 -35.33 7.22
C PHE A 708 7.76 -36.04 6.88
N ILE A 709 8.74 -35.97 7.77
CA ILE A 709 10.05 -36.56 7.60
C ILE A 709 10.34 -37.44 8.81
N TYR A 710 10.69 -38.71 8.56
CA TYR A 710 11.15 -39.67 9.54
C TYR A 710 12.54 -40.17 9.16
N ALA A 711 13.54 -39.92 9.99
CA ALA A 711 14.92 -40.31 9.71
C ALA A 711 15.71 -40.44 11.03
N PRO A 712 16.90 -41.08 11.05
CA PRO A 712 17.81 -41.02 12.17
C PRO A 712 18.15 -39.57 12.50
N ASP A 713 18.07 -39.18 13.76
CA ASP A 713 18.37 -37.81 14.19
C ASP A 713 19.86 -37.51 13.99
N GLN A 714 20.15 -36.38 13.34
CA GLN A 714 21.50 -35.88 13.09
C GLN A 714 21.57 -34.43 13.53
N HIS A 715 22.70 -34.00 14.02
CA HIS A 715 22.88 -32.71 14.66
C HIS A 715 22.54 -31.50 13.77
N ASP A 716 22.68 -31.61 12.43
CA ASP A 716 22.39 -30.52 11.48
C ASP A 716 21.09 -30.71 10.69
N PHE A 717 20.27 -31.67 11.09
CA PHE A 717 19.09 -32.12 10.33
C PHE A 717 18.11 -30.98 9.99
N PHE A 718 17.79 -30.13 10.94
CA PHE A 718 16.91 -28.99 10.73
C PHE A 718 17.50 -27.99 9.71
N ALA A 719 18.79 -27.65 9.84
CA ALA A 719 19.45 -26.69 8.95
C ALA A 719 19.50 -27.18 7.49
N VAL A 720 19.79 -28.48 7.29
CA VAL A 720 19.79 -29.14 5.97
C VAL A 720 18.38 -29.16 5.37
N THR A 721 17.40 -29.55 6.18
CA THR A 721 16.00 -29.63 5.74
C THR A 721 15.46 -28.27 5.28
N VAL A 722 15.66 -27.20 6.05
CA VAL A 722 15.18 -25.87 5.66
C VAL A 722 15.94 -25.30 4.45
N ALA A 723 17.25 -25.59 4.31
CA ALA A 723 18.03 -25.21 3.15
C ALA A 723 17.54 -25.91 1.88
N ALA A 724 17.23 -27.21 1.97
CA ALA A 724 16.67 -27.97 0.86
C ALA A 724 15.28 -27.46 0.46
N MET A 725 14.42 -27.14 1.42
CA MET A 725 13.09 -26.56 1.16
C MET A 725 13.19 -25.20 0.47
N ASP A 726 14.13 -24.35 0.88
CA ASP A 726 14.37 -23.07 0.23
C ASP A 726 14.86 -23.22 -1.21
N GLN A 727 15.77 -24.17 -1.48
CA GLN A 727 16.21 -24.50 -2.85
C GLN A 727 15.03 -24.99 -3.72
N LEU A 728 14.11 -25.74 -3.13
CA LEU A 728 12.90 -26.21 -3.79
C LEU A 728 11.81 -25.11 -3.91
N ASN A 729 12.09 -23.89 -3.51
CA ASN A 729 11.16 -22.75 -3.51
C ASN A 729 9.91 -23.01 -2.67
N LEU A 730 10.05 -23.57 -1.49
CA LEU A 730 8.98 -23.79 -0.54
C LEU A 730 9.03 -22.74 0.57
N ASN A 731 7.90 -22.14 0.87
CA ASN A 731 7.75 -21.21 1.99
C ASN A 731 7.28 -21.98 3.23
N ILE A 732 8.12 -22.08 4.26
CA ILE A 732 7.81 -22.76 5.52
C ILE A 732 6.98 -21.82 6.39
N HIS A 733 5.90 -22.32 6.98
CA HIS A 733 5.01 -21.56 7.87
C HIS A 733 4.89 -22.16 9.27
N ASP A 734 5.11 -23.46 9.40
CA ASP A 734 5.10 -24.18 10.68
C ASP A 734 6.13 -25.32 10.62
N ALA A 735 6.85 -25.52 11.69
CA ALA A 735 7.77 -26.65 11.81
C ALA A 735 7.65 -27.26 13.22
N ARG A 736 7.25 -28.51 13.29
CA ARG A 736 7.14 -29.32 14.51
C ARG A 736 8.26 -30.33 14.48
N ILE A 737 9.20 -30.17 15.37
CA ILE A 737 10.42 -30.98 15.47
C ILE A 737 10.27 -31.89 16.68
N ILE A 738 10.31 -33.21 16.48
CA ILE A 738 10.09 -34.18 17.53
C ILE A 738 11.12 -35.29 17.35
N THR A 739 11.92 -35.54 18.40
CA THR A 739 12.88 -36.65 18.46
C THR A 739 12.35 -37.75 19.36
N SER A 740 12.30 -38.99 18.84
CA SER A 740 11.89 -40.16 19.57
C SER A 740 12.98 -40.63 20.56
N SER A 741 12.59 -41.45 21.54
CA SER A 741 13.56 -42.09 22.46
C SER A 741 14.56 -42.99 21.76
N SER A 742 14.24 -43.46 20.55
CA SER A 742 15.11 -44.26 19.69
C SER A 742 16.02 -43.41 18.79
N GLN A 743 16.12 -42.09 19.00
CA GLN A 743 16.95 -41.17 18.22
C GLN A 743 16.54 -41.09 16.73
N PHE A 744 15.25 -41.12 16.47
CA PHE A 744 14.69 -40.79 15.16
C PHE A 744 13.93 -39.45 15.26
N THR A 745 14.09 -38.60 14.28
CA THR A 745 13.26 -37.40 14.15
C THR A 745 11.95 -37.69 13.42
N LEU A 746 10.87 -37.06 13.89
CA LEU A 746 9.52 -37.10 13.32
C LEU A 746 9.09 -35.67 13.02
N ASP A 747 9.73 -35.05 12.04
CA ASP A 747 9.53 -33.64 11.75
C ASP A 747 8.34 -33.42 10.81
N THR A 748 7.54 -32.45 11.14
CA THR A 748 6.40 -32.06 10.30
C THR A 748 6.51 -30.60 9.92
N TYR A 749 6.59 -30.32 8.62
CA TYR A 749 6.62 -28.97 8.08
C TYR A 749 5.32 -28.66 7.34
N ILE A 750 4.77 -27.48 7.54
CA ILE A 750 3.68 -26.95 6.72
C ILE A 750 4.27 -25.91 5.78
N VAL A 751 4.11 -26.15 4.50
CA VAL A 751 4.70 -25.31 3.44
C VAL A 751 3.64 -24.83 2.44
N LEU A 752 3.91 -23.66 1.85
CA LEU A 752 3.19 -23.13 0.70
C LEU A 752 4.16 -22.97 -0.48
N ASP A 753 3.65 -22.98 -1.68
CA ASP A 753 4.44 -22.66 -2.88
C ASP A 753 4.66 -21.13 -2.97
N ASN A 754 5.50 -20.68 -3.90
CA ASN A 754 5.88 -19.25 -4.05
C ASN A 754 4.71 -18.30 -4.33
N ASP A 755 3.61 -18.80 -4.88
CA ASP A 755 2.38 -18.01 -5.10
C ASP A 755 1.49 -17.89 -3.86
N GLY A 756 1.92 -18.48 -2.73
CA GLY A 756 1.17 -18.51 -1.46
C GLY A 756 0.03 -19.51 -1.43
N GLY A 757 -0.07 -20.39 -2.45
CA GLY A 757 -1.01 -21.50 -2.51
C GLY A 757 -0.44 -22.81 -1.97
N SER A 758 -1.30 -23.81 -1.75
CA SER A 758 -0.84 -25.17 -1.52
C SER A 758 -0.19 -25.74 -2.80
N ILE A 759 0.68 -26.74 -2.65
CA ILE A 759 1.35 -27.37 -3.81
C ILE A 759 0.35 -28.13 -4.68
N GLY A 760 -0.79 -28.45 -4.10
CA GLY A 760 -1.88 -29.14 -4.79
C GLY A 760 -1.58 -30.58 -5.17
N ASP A 761 -2.45 -31.16 -5.95
CA ASP A 761 -2.30 -32.53 -6.46
C ASP A 761 -1.38 -32.59 -7.70
N ASN A 762 -0.39 -31.72 -7.81
CA ASN A 762 0.58 -31.78 -8.91
C ASN A 762 1.60 -32.92 -8.68
N PRO A 763 1.42 -34.11 -9.24
CA PRO A 763 2.25 -35.25 -8.92
C PRO A 763 3.71 -35.07 -9.34
N VAL A 764 3.97 -34.26 -10.35
CA VAL A 764 5.34 -33.95 -10.81
C VAL A 764 6.06 -33.11 -9.78
N ARG A 765 5.36 -32.07 -9.23
CA ARG A 765 5.90 -31.18 -8.21
C ARG A 765 6.14 -31.92 -6.89
N VAL A 766 5.15 -32.70 -6.45
CA VAL A 766 5.24 -33.54 -5.25
C VAL A 766 6.40 -34.53 -5.34
N LYS A 767 6.57 -35.18 -6.51
CA LYS A 767 7.68 -36.11 -6.75
C LYS A 767 9.04 -35.37 -6.65
N ALA A 768 9.17 -34.22 -7.31
CA ALA A 768 10.41 -33.43 -7.29
C ALA A 768 10.79 -32.99 -5.88
N ILE A 769 9.80 -32.58 -5.06
CA ILE A 769 10.02 -32.18 -3.66
C ILE A 769 10.49 -33.39 -2.84
N ARG A 770 9.80 -34.55 -2.99
CA ARG A 770 10.17 -35.78 -2.27
C ARG A 770 11.58 -36.21 -2.61
N GLU A 771 11.91 -36.29 -3.90
CA GLU A 771 13.25 -36.72 -4.37
C GLU A 771 14.33 -35.75 -3.89
N GLY A 772 14.09 -34.43 -4.01
CA GLY A 772 15.04 -33.41 -3.57
C GLY A 772 15.31 -33.42 -2.07
N LEU A 773 14.26 -33.57 -1.24
CA LEU A 773 14.42 -33.69 0.21
C LEU A 773 15.11 -35.01 0.58
N THR A 774 14.74 -36.15 -0.04
CA THR A 774 15.37 -37.43 0.25
C THR A 774 16.86 -37.42 -0.10
N GLU A 775 17.24 -36.78 -1.19
CA GLU A 775 18.65 -36.65 -1.61
C GLU A 775 19.44 -35.78 -0.64
N ALA A 776 18.87 -34.59 -0.27
CA ALA A 776 19.50 -33.70 0.68
C ALA A 776 19.76 -34.37 2.06
N LEU A 777 18.79 -35.14 2.55
CA LEU A 777 18.88 -35.80 3.84
C LEU A 777 19.79 -37.05 3.83
N ARG A 778 20.06 -37.61 2.65
CA ARG A 778 21.03 -38.72 2.51
C ARG A 778 22.48 -38.23 2.50
N ASN A 779 22.71 -37.04 1.93
CA ASN A 779 24.04 -36.47 1.74
C ASN A 779 24.11 -35.06 2.34
N PRO A 780 23.98 -34.89 3.66
CA PRO A 780 23.90 -33.56 4.30
C PRO A 780 25.15 -32.71 4.07
N ASP A 781 26.34 -33.30 3.97
CA ASP A 781 27.62 -32.62 3.73
C ASP A 781 27.73 -31.96 2.37
N ASP A 782 26.97 -32.44 1.36
CA ASP A 782 26.97 -31.91 0.00
C ASP A 782 26.02 -30.70 -0.17
N TYR A 783 25.25 -30.36 0.85
CA TYR A 783 24.24 -29.33 0.74
C TYR A 783 24.78 -27.94 1.13
N PRO A 784 24.78 -26.94 0.23
CA PRO A 784 25.27 -25.62 0.57
C PRO A 784 24.32 -24.96 1.57
N THR A 785 24.81 -24.67 2.74
CA THR A 785 24.11 -24.01 3.84
C THR A 785 23.75 -22.54 3.57
N ILE A 786 24.14 -21.98 2.41
CA ILE A 786 23.89 -20.57 2.08
C ILE A 786 23.39 -20.45 0.65
N ILE A 787 22.14 -20.05 0.50
CA ILE A 787 21.52 -19.75 -0.79
C ILE A 787 21.71 -18.28 -1.12
N GLN A 788 22.41 -17.98 -2.22
CA GLN A 788 22.57 -16.63 -2.75
C GLN A 788 21.45 -16.33 -3.76
N ARG A 789 20.30 -15.89 -3.28
CA ARG A 789 19.26 -15.29 -4.14
C ARG A 789 19.38 -13.77 -4.15
N ARG A 790 19.03 -13.14 -5.26
CA ARG A 790 18.94 -11.68 -5.32
C ARG A 790 17.78 -11.19 -4.44
N VAL A 791 18.13 -10.41 -3.44
CA VAL A 791 17.16 -9.71 -2.58
C VAL A 791 16.37 -8.72 -3.44
N PRO A 792 15.03 -8.69 -3.40
CA PRO A 792 14.23 -7.69 -4.08
C PRO A 792 14.69 -6.27 -3.73
N ARG A 793 14.61 -5.33 -4.71
CA ARG A 793 15.11 -3.95 -4.52
C ARG A 793 14.45 -3.24 -3.33
N GLN A 794 13.16 -3.48 -3.12
CA GLN A 794 12.40 -2.88 -2.03
C GLN A 794 12.95 -3.27 -0.65
N LEU A 795 13.37 -4.54 -0.47
CA LEU A 795 13.96 -5.04 0.78
C LEU A 795 15.28 -4.36 1.18
N LYS A 796 16.02 -3.81 0.21
CA LYS A 796 17.32 -3.16 0.47
C LYS A 796 17.18 -1.84 1.25
N HIS A 797 16.03 -1.21 1.23
CA HIS A 797 15.79 0.12 1.77
C HIS A 797 15.10 0.12 3.14
N PHE A 798 14.55 -1.03 3.54
CA PHE A 798 14.00 -1.27 4.89
C PHE A 798 15.01 -2.03 5.73
N ALA A 799 16.17 -1.43 5.94
CA ALA A 799 17.13 -1.95 6.89
C ALA A 799 16.74 -1.52 8.31
N PHE A 800 15.99 -2.36 9.02
CA PHE A 800 15.90 -2.29 10.47
C PHE A 800 16.84 -3.33 11.08
N ALA A 801 17.37 -3.02 12.25
CA ALA A 801 18.22 -3.97 12.95
C ALA A 801 17.38 -5.18 13.40
N PRO A 802 17.87 -6.41 13.22
CA PRO A 802 17.21 -7.57 13.77
C PRO A 802 17.00 -7.40 15.29
N GLN A 803 15.82 -7.78 15.75
CA GLN A 803 15.46 -7.77 17.17
C GLN A 803 15.21 -9.20 17.60
N VAL A 804 15.84 -9.61 18.70
CA VAL A 804 15.70 -10.92 19.28
C VAL A 804 15.30 -10.76 20.74
N THR A 805 14.25 -11.46 21.16
CA THR A 805 13.81 -11.53 22.54
C THR A 805 13.85 -12.99 22.98
N ILE A 806 14.44 -13.26 24.13
CA ILE A 806 14.56 -14.63 24.69
C ILE A 806 13.97 -14.63 26.10
N HIS A 807 13.03 -15.54 26.37
CA HIS A 807 12.42 -15.71 27.65
C HIS A 807 11.96 -17.16 27.83
N ASN A 808 11.89 -17.63 29.09
CA ASN A 808 11.39 -18.97 29.38
C ASN A 808 9.86 -18.95 29.46
N ASP A 809 9.25 -20.00 28.95
CA ASP A 809 7.80 -20.20 29.06
C ASP A 809 7.48 -20.49 30.56
N ALA A 810 6.42 -19.84 31.06
CA ALA A 810 6.02 -19.97 32.47
C ALA A 810 5.41 -21.35 32.82
N GLN A 811 4.95 -22.09 31.81
CA GLN A 811 4.16 -23.30 31.97
C GLN A 811 4.83 -24.54 31.37
N ARG A 812 5.71 -24.36 30.37
CA ARG A 812 6.41 -25.44 29.69
C ARG A 812 7.92 -25.36 29.92
N PRO A 813 8.63 -26.48 29.94
CA PRO A 813 10.08 -26.49 30.11
C PRO A 813 10.80 -26.15 28.80
N VAL A 814 10.45 -25.00 28.19
CA VAL A 814 11.04 -24.52 26.93
C VAL A 814 11.38 -23.03 27.01
N THR A 815 12.36 -22.63 26.26
CA THR A 815 12.72 -21.22 26.04
C THR A 815 12.10 -20.74 24.74
N ILE A 816 11.45 -19.59 24.78
CA ILE A 816 10.87 -18.92 23.61
C ILE A 816 11.85 -17.87 23.10
N LEU A 817 12.23 -17.99 21.83
CA LEU A 817 13.03 -17.04 21.10
C LEU A 817 12.15 -16.38 20.04
N GLU A 818 11.88 -15.10 20.19
CA GLU A 818 11.16 -14.29 19.22
C GLU A 818 12.15 -13.51 18.37
N LEU A 819 12.09 -13.67 17.05
CA LEU A 819 12.92 -12.99 16.09
C LEU A 819 12.08 -12.07 15.22
N SER A 820 12.48 -10.81 15.16
CA SER A 820 11.98 -9.88 14.16
C SER A 820 13.14 -9.39 13.28
N ALA A 821 13.12 -9.74 12.01
CA ALA A 821 14.21 -9.44 11.08
C ALA A 821 13.68 -9.14 9.67
N PRO A 822 14.47 -8.47 8.80
CA PRO A 822 14.15 -8.39 7.38
C PRO A 822 14.09 -9.78 6.75
N ASP A 823 13.04 -10.06 5.96
CA ASP A 823 12.91 -11.33 5.24
C ASP A 823 14.05 -11.47 4.20
N ARG A 824 14.76 -12.59 4.26
CA ARG A 824 15.89 -12.88 3.38
C ARG A 824 15.96 -14.36 3.06
N PRO A 825 16.31 -14.71 1.81
CA PRO A 825 16.58 -16.10 1.46
C PRO A 825 17.62 -16.73 2.37
N GLY A 826 17.36 -17.94 2.85
CA GLY A 826 18.25 -18.69 3.72
C GLY A 826 18.28 -18.21 5.19
N LEU A 827 17.33 -17.39 5.63
CA LEU A 827 17.27 -16.90 7.02
C LEU A 827 17.14 -18.07 8.00
N LEU A 828 16.19 -18.97 7.79
CA LEU A 828 15.96 -20.13 8.67
C LEU A 828 17.17 -21.08 8.72
N ALA A 829 17.86 -21.29 7.57
CA ALA A 829 19.06 -22.11 7.53
C ALA A 829 20.20 -21.50 8.38
N ARG A 830 20.33 -20.17 8.38
CA ARG A 830 21.30 -19.47 9.24
C ARG A 830 20.95 -19.59 10.71
N ILE A 831 19.68 -19.44 11.06
CA ILE A 831 19.20 -19.64 12.44
C ILE A 831 19.45 -21.07 12.89
N GLY A 832 19.14 -22.07 12.06
CA GLY A 832 19.45 -23.47 12.33
C GLY A 832 20.94 -23.69 12.61
N LYS A 833 21.84 -23.05 11.83
CA LYS A 833 23.28 -23.13 12.06
C LYS A 833 23.70 -22.50 13.39
N ILE A 834 23.10 -21.38 13.76
CA ILE A 834 23.37 -20.76 15.08
C ILE A 834 22.92 -21.69 16.21
N PHE A 835 21.76 -22.34 16.08
CA PHE A 835 21.31 -23.31 17.08
C PHE A 835 22.30 -24.45 17.25
N LEU A 836 22.90 -24.94 16.17
CA LEU A 836 23.97 -25.93 16.20
C LEU A 836 25.21 -25.41 16.94
N GLU A 837 25.68 -24.21 16.64
CA GLU A 837 26.86 -23.58 17.26
C GLU A 837 26.69 -23.40 18.78
N PHE A 838 25.46 -23.34 19.25
CA PHE A 838 25.12 -23.17 20.69
C PHE A 838 24.60 -24.43 21.37
N ASP A 839 24.65 -25.58 20.71
CA ASP A 839 24.14 -26.90 21.21
C ASP A 839 22.66 -26.81 21.64
N LEU A 840 21.81 -26.15 20.83
CA LEU A 840 20.39 -25.97 21.12
C LEU A 840 19.53 -26.93 20.28
N SER A 841 18.51 -27.47 20.90
CA SER A 841 17.48 -28.31 20.29
C SER A 841 16.24 -27.47 19.98
N LEU A 842 15.79 -27.48 18.72
CA LEU A 842 14.54 -26.86 18.31
C LEU A 842 13.39 -27.84 18.54
N GLN A 843 12.34 -27.40 19.24
CA GLN A 843 11.13 -28.19 19.52
C GLN A 843 9.97 -27.80 18.61
N ASN A 844 9.87 -26.54 18.24
CA ASN A 844 8.81 -25.99 17.39
C ASN A 844 9.27 -24.66 16.80
N ALA A 845 8.75 -24.32 15.62
CA ALA A 845 8.92 -22.98 15.05
C ALA A 845 7.64 -22.51 14.38
N LYS A 846 7.27 -21.28 14.68
CA LYS A 846 6.20 -20.54 14.00
C LYS A 846 6.83 -19.49 13.11
N ILE A 847 6.65 -19.64 11.81
CA ILE A 847 7.29 -18.79 10.79
C ILE A 847 6.22 -17.86 10.21
N ALA A 848 6.38 -16.57 10.44
CA ALA A 848 5.43 -15.58 9.99
C ALA A 848 6.11 -14.50 9.15
N THR A 849 6.01 -14.59 7.83
CA THR A 849 6.44 -13.53 6.94
C THR A 849 5.34 -12.50 6.76
N LEU A 850 5.66 -11.26 7.07
CA LEU A 850 4.78 -10.11 7.03
C LEU A 850 5.32 -9.08 6.02
N GLY A 851 5.08 -9.33 4.72
CA GLY A 851 5.69 -8.55 3.65
C GLY A 851 7.20 -8.80 3.58
N GLU A 852 8.00 -7.86 4.06
CA GLU A 852 9.48 -7.91 4.04
C GLU A 852 10.09 -8.08 5.43
N ARG A 853 9.26 -8.31 6.42
CA ARG A 853 9.63 -8.59 7.80
C ARG A 853 9.21 -10.00 8.15
N VAL A 854 10.10 -10.74 8.78
CA VAL A 854 9.74 -12.00 9.45
C VAL A 854 9.51 -11.71 10.93
N GLU A 855 8.53 -12.40 11.49
CA GLU A 855 8.26 -12.45 12.93
C GLU A 855 8.16 -13.91 13.32
N ASP A 856 9.32 -14.53 13.54
CA ASP A 856 9.43 -15.95 13.81
C ASP A 856 9.52 -16.20 15.30
N VAL A 857 8.90 -17.27 15.75
CA VAL A 857 8.94 -17.73 17.15
C VAL A 857 9.50 -19.14 17.18
N PHE A 858 10.62 -19.32 17.86
CA PHE A 858 11.27 -20.61 18.04
C PHE A 858 11.13 -21.05 19.49
N PHE A 859 10.74 -22.31 19.69
CA PHE A 859 10.67 -22.97 20.98
C PHE A 859 11.88 -23.88 21.09
N ILE A 860 12.84 -23.51 21.94
CA ILE A 860 14.16 -24.14 22.03
C ILE A 860 14.44 -24.67 23.42
N THR A 861 15.33 -25.66 23.52
CA THR A 861 15.89 -26.20 24.75
C THR A 861 17.39 -26.35 24.61
N ASP A 862 18.10 -26.65 25.72
CA ASP A 862 19.47 -27.14 25.65
C ASP A 862 19.51 -28.60 25.17
N ALA A 863 20.71 -29.17 25.06
CA ALA A 863 20.94 -30.55 24.65
C ALA A 863 20.27 -31.60 25.54
N ASP A 864 20.01 -31.25 26.81
CA ASP A 864 19.38 -32.11 27.81
C ASP A 864 17.85 -31.91 27.92
N ASN A 865 17.27 -31.18 26.93
CA ASN A 865 15.84 -30.81 26.87
C ASN A 865 15.35 -29.94 28.04
N HIS A 866 16.21 -29.10 28.61
CA HIS A 866 15.83 -28.12 29.63
C HIS A 866 15.77 -26.70 29.04
N PRO A 867 14.97 -25.81 29.63
CA PRO A 867 14.99 -24.40 29.25
C PRO A 867 16.34 -23.75 29.59
N LEU A 868 16.73 -22.78 28.76
CA LEU A 868 17.98 -22.05 28.95
C LEU A 868 17.93 -21.25 30.26
N SER A 869 18.79 -21.58 31.18
CA SER A 869 18.84 -20.98 32.52
C SER A 869 19.98 -19.96 32.71
N ASP A 870 20.98 -19.96 31.78
CA ASP A 870 22.14 -19.06 31.88
C ASP A 870 21.86 -17.75 31.12
N PRO A 871 21.75 -16.59 31.80
CA PRO A 871 21.55 -15.29 31.15
C PRO A 871 22.69 -14.88 30.23
N GLN A 872 23.92 -15.38 30.48
CA GLN A 872 25.07 -15.08 29.61
C GLN A 872 24.98 -15.84 28.29
N LEU A 873 24.52 -17.08 28.33
CA LEU A 873 24.24 -17.86 27.10
C LEU A 873 23.14 -17.20 26.27
N CYS A 874 22.05 -16.78 26.92
CA CYS A 874 20.96 -16.07 26.23
C CYS A 874 21.44 -14.77 25.56
N SER A 875 22.28 -13.96 26.25
CA SER A 875 22.83 -12.74 25.66
C SER A 875 23.77 -13.04 24.50
N ARG A 876 24.64 -14.03 24.60
CA ARG A 876 25.54 -14.45 23.51
C ARG A 876 24.77 -14.97 22.29
N LEU A 877 23.70 -15.75 22.52
CA LEU A 877 22.81 -16.23 21.45
C LEU A 877 22.12 -15.06 20.75
N GLN A 878 21.60 -14.11 21.52
CA GLN A 878 20.96 -12.90 20.99
C GLN A 878 21.94 -12.10 20.12
N ASP A 879 23.15 -11.85 20.62
CA ASP A 879 24.19 -11.11 19.90
C ASP A 879 24.62 -11.86 18.62
N ALA A 880 24.81 -13.17 18.68
CA ALA A 880 25.19 -13.99 17.52
C ALA A 880 24.13 -13.93 16.40
N ILE A 881 22.85 -14.01 16.74
CA ILE A 881 21.75 -13.89 15.77
C ILE A 881 21.75 -12.49 15.15
N VAL A 882 21.83 -11.45 15.98
CA VAL A 882 21.84 -10.05 15.51
C VAL A 882 23.05 -9.79 14.61
N ASP A 883 24.23 -10.24 14.97
CA ASP A 883 25.45 -10.06 14.22
C ASP A 883 25.42 -10.79 12.87
N GLN A 884 25.05 -12.06 12.83
CA GLN A 884 24.99 -12.83 11.58
C GLN A 884 23.94 -12.30 10.61
N LEU A 885 22.83 -11.78 11.12
CA LEU A 885 21.80 -11.18 10.28
C LEU A 885 22.16 -9.74 9.87
N SER A 886 23.01 -9.02 10.63
CA SER A 886 23.48 -7.65 10.32
C SER A 886 24.64 -7.62 9.33
N VAL A 887 25.64 -8.51 9.42
CA VAL A 887 26.79 -8.61 8.51
C VAL A 887 26.38 -8.79 7.05
N SER A 888 25.27 -9.47 6.80
CA SER A 888 24.67 -9.57 5.48
C SER A 888 24.20 -8.21 4.91
N GLN A 889 24.03 -7.18 5.74
CA GLN A 889 23.74 -5.81 5.30
C GLN A 889 24.99 -5.12 4.71
N ALA A 890 26.16 -5.29 5.30
CA ALA A 890 27.40 -4.66 4.87
C ALA A 890 27.84 -5.16 3.48
N GLN A 891 27.75 -6.46 3.23
CA GLN A 891 28.12 -7.05 1.94
C GLN A 891 27.19 -6.65 0.78
N GLY A 892 25.89 -6.47 1.05
CA GLY A 892 24.91 -5.98 0.06
C GLY A 892 25.13 -4.52 -0.33
N VAL A 893 25.67 -3.69 0.57
CA VAL A 893 25.98 -2.26 0.33
C VAL A 893 27.31 -2.07 -0.41
N GLU A 894 28.32 -2.92 -0.14
CA GLU A 894 29.61 -2.85 -0.83
C GLU A 894 29.53 -3.27 -2.31
N LEU A 895 28.74 -4.31 -2.63
CA LEU A 895 28.53 -4.74 -4.02
C LEU A 895 27.73 -3.71 -4.84
N SER A 896 26.91 -2.87 -4.20
CA SER A 896 26.19 -1.78 -4.88
C SER A 896 27.07 -0.54 -5.12
N ARG A 897 28.16 -0.36 -4.38
CA ARG A 897 29.15 0.73 -4.59
C ARG A 897 30.17 0.41 -5.67
N LEU A 898 30.36 -0.86 -6.03
CA LEU A 898 31.28 -1.31 -7.08
C LEU A 898 30.62 -1.44 -8.47
N SER A 899 29.31 -1.17 -8.59
CA SER A 899 28.54 -1.24 -9.84
C SER A 899 27.90 0.08 -10.27
N ILE A 900 28.49 1.25 -9.85
CA ILE A 900 28.15 2.59 -10.36
C ILE A 900 29.37 3.17 -11.09
#